data_29838233d964216b88c7cc881e3be728
#
_entry.id   29838233d964216b88c7cc881e3be728
#
_cell.length_a   1.000
_cell.length_b   1.000
_cell.length_c   1.000
_cell.angle_alpha   90.00
_cell.angle_beta   90.00
_cell.angle_gamma   90.00
#
_symmetry.space_group_name_H-M   'P 1'
#
loop_
_entity.id
_entity.type
_entity.pdbx_description
1 polymer ?
#
loop_
_entity_poly.entity_id
_entity_poly.type
_entity_poly.pdbx_seq_one_letter_code
_entity_poly.pdbx_strand_id
1 'polypeptide(L)'
;MPKILFLRAWLGSLLLLFCFLAKAEGLSVSPRIHQGQLDNGLKYQLVDNKTPANAIVMRMRIASGSLLEAENEQGLMHLLEHMAFKGSAAVPEGDMIPRLQRLGLSFGADTNAVTDFEQTVYEFNITQGDEQKLDTGLMLMREIADRLTLDPKALEQEKAVVLAELKEHQSAELENYRNQLHFWYPSSLLPRRLPIGEADIIKAADVAKLRSLYQRFYTPERTTLILVGDFDIARTEAQIKQLFADWKPHSQAVAPARVKLSPPVVRTQPQADAFFNPRLSTQVSLGVLTPRTPKPDSIELRQQMILESLLGSMLYQRLQSHLFAEEGVSHASVELGTEFSTAVRVELALETQEDNWPQAVALLEQTIRQALQYGFSSDELQQALKSKHKLYQLNLAGSNTIHSLNMAEALVSTDAEDLIPIELADKLAIFEALAPQITPALIQQTLAELWQGQPGIYLSAAKGPADVETQLLRAYEQSQLQPVAPYTSTKASEFAYQSFGEPGKIVADNRDPDTGIRQLRFANGTLLNLKPTEFEQSNVAVSLSLGFGDLPFPRQEGLGTLFNSAFLLGGLEQHSWQQLADIFAGQDISANIGVSTEGFGGVTHTNAAELRTQLGLQAAFLTAPGWRQEAITLFRQQVKAESQSRNTNPNSAFW
;
A
#
# COMPACT_ATOMS: atom_id res chain seq x y z
N MET A 1 -9.93 -53.30 -49.61
CA MET A 1 -9.11 -52.16 -49.15
C MET A 1 -10.04 -51.06 -48.71
N PRO A 2 -10.46 -51.02 -47.45
CA PRO A 2 -10.58 -49.81 -46.69
C PRO A 2 -10.41 -50.11 -45.17
N LYS A 3 -9.20 -50.30 -44.69
CA LYS A 3 -8.89 -50.44 -43.23
C LYS A 3 -7.66 -49.62 -42.77
N ILE A 4 -7.05 -48.82 -43.66
CA ILE A 4 -5.81 -48.08 -43.33
C ILE A 4 -6.08 -46.58 -43.12
N LEU A 5 -7.25 -46.06 -43.52
CA LEU A 5 -7.55 -44.62 -43.32
C LEU A 5 -8.10 -44.27 -41.92
N PHE A 6 -8.63 -45.23 -41.18
CA PHE A 6 -9.17 -44.97 -39.81
C PHE A 6 -8.12 -44.93 -38.71
N LEU A 7 -6.92 -45.51 -38.93
CA LEU A 7 -5.85 -45.53 -37.93
C LEU A 7 -5.03 -44.23 -37.87
N ARG A 8 -5.04 -43.44 -38.96
CA ARG A 8 -4.32 -42.15 -38.95
C ARG A 8 -5.12 -40.99 -38.32
N ALA A 9 -6.43 -41.08 -38.30
CA ALA A 9 -7.29 -40.08 -37.68
C ALA A 9 -7.27 -40.18 -36.13
N TRP A 10 -7.04 -41.39 -35.58
CA TRP A 10 -6.97 -41.61 -34.13
C TRP A 10 -5.61 -41.26 -33.52
N LEU A 11 -4.50 -41.39 -34.26
CA LEU A 11 -3.18 -40.93 -33.78
C LEU A 11 -3.03 -39.41 -33.79
N GLY A 12 -3.71 -38.72 -34.70
CA GLY A 12 -3.71 -37.24 -34.74
C GLY A 12 -4.51 -36.64 -33.59
N SER A 13 -5.60 -37.27 -33.19
CA SER A 13 -6.41 -36.83 -32.05
C SER A 13 -5.79 -37.14 -30.70
N LEU A 14 -4.96 -38.19 -30.61
CA LEU A 14 -4.23 -38.50 -29.37
C LEU A 14 -3.00 -37.59 -29.15
N LEU A 15 -2.37 -37.09 -30.25
CA LEU A 15 -1.26 -36.13 -30.13
C LEU A 15 -1.75 -34.71 -29.83
N LEU A 16 -2.98 -34.34 -30.19
CA LEU A 16 -3.60 -33.06 -29.81
C LEU A 16 -4.15 -33.07 -28.39
N LEU A 17 -4.46 -34.23 -27.81
CA LEU A 17 -4.87 -34.35 -26.40
C LEU A 17 -3.68 -34.37 -25.43
N PHE A 18 -2.46 -34.63 -25.92
CA PHE A 18 -1.23 -34.64 -25.09
C PHE A 18 -0.57 -33.26 -24.95
N CYS A 19 -0.99 -32.26 -25.73
CA CYS A 19 -0.50 -30.88 -25.61
C CYS A 19 -1.31 -30.02 -24.62
N PHE A 20 -2.40 -30.54 -24.01
CA PHE A 20 -3.19 -29.82 -23.01
C PHE A 20 -3.13 -30.41 -21.60
N LEU A 21 -2.19 -31.32 -21.35
CA LEU A 21 -1.70 -31.60 -20.00
C LEU A 21 -0.51 -30.67 -19.70
N ALA A 22 -0.72 -29.34 -19.91
CA ALA A 22 0.06 -28.37 -19.18
C ALA A 22 -0.23 -28.66 -17.71
N LYS A 23 0.77 -29.17 -17.00
CA LYS A 23 0.77 -29.30 -15.55
C LYS A 23 0.07 -28.11 -14.93
N ALA A 24 -0.98 -28.32 -14.19
CA ALA A 24 -1.36 -27.41 -13.12
C ALA A 24 -0.22 -27.53 -12.07
N GLU A 25 0.91 -26.87 -12.34
CA GLU A 25 1.96 -26.71 -11.36
C GLU A 25 1.35 -25.80 -10.31
N GLY A 26 1.20 -26.31 -9.09
CA GLY A 26 0.79 -25.50 -7.95
C GLY A 26 1.80 -24.37 -7.73
N LEU A 27 1.38 -23.31 -7.03
CA LEU A 27 2.28 -22.24 -6.66
C LEU A 27 3.49 -22.80 -5.93
N SER A 28 4.68 -22.34 -6.28
CA SER A 28 5.94 -22.73 -5.63
C SER A 28 6.57 -21.50 -4.98
N VAL A 29 7.21 -21.73 -3.83
CA VAL A 29 7.99 -20.67 -3.17
C VAL A 29 9.12 -20.23 -4.09
N SER A 30 9.37 -18.92 -4.13
CA SER A 30 10.51 -18.36 -4.85
C SER A 30 11.83 -19.03 -4.47
N PRO A 31 12.64 -19.49 -5.41
CA PRO A 31 13.96 -20.10 -5.12
C PRO A 31 14.95 -19.12 -4.46
N ARG A 32 14.67 -17.82 -4.49
CA ARG A 32 15.46 -16.81 -3.76
C ARG A 32 15.24 -16.87 -2.25
N ILE A 33 14.15 -17.49 -1.79
CA ILE A 33 13.77 -17.55 -0.39
C ILE A 33 14.16 -18.92 0.17
N HIS A 34 15.16 -18.92 1.03
CA HIS A 34 15.49 -20.09 1.82
C HIS A 34 14.60 -20.14 3.05
N GLN A 35 13.63 -21.04 3.07
CA GLN A 35 12.70 -21.18 4.17
C GLN A 35 12.81 -22.52 4.88
N GLY A 36 12.45 -22.54 6.15
CA GLY A 36 12.40 -23.76 6.94
C GLY A 36 11.53 -23.61 8.17
N GLN A 37 11.41 -24.73 8.88
CA GLN A 37 10.70 -24.80 10.15
C GLN A 37 11.50 -25.65 11.12
N LEU A 38 11.68 -25.20 12.35
CA LEU A 38 12.28 -25.97 13.43
C LEU A 38 11.31 -27.00 13.98
N ASP A 39 11.81 -28.02 14.66
CA ASP A 39 10.98 -29.06 15.30
C ASP A 39 9.98 -28.52 16.32
N ASN A 40 10.26 -27.36 16.90
CA ASN A 40 9.35 -26.66 17.83
C ASN A 40 8.26 -25.82 17.13
N GLY A 41 8.26 -25.80 15.79
CA GLY A 41 7.26 -25.09 15.01
C GLY A 41 7.64 -23.69 14.55
N LEU A 42 8.76 -23.10 15.03
CA LEU A 42 9.23 -21.79 14.56
C LEU A 42 9.57 -21.83 13.08
N LYS A 43 9.02 -20.90 12.31
CA LYS A 43 9.30 -20.73 10.88
C LYS A 43 10.38 -19.69 10.65
N TYR A 44 11.12 -19.83 9.54
CA TYR A 44 12.05 -18.79 9.10
C TYR A 44 12.07 -18.67 7.58
N GLN A 45 12.33 -17.45 7.10
CA GLN A 45 12.53 -17.09 5.70
C GLN A 45 13.78 -16.23 5.59
N LEU A 46 14.76 -16.67 4.80
CA LEU A 46 16.05 -16.03 4.63
C LEU A 46 16.27 -15.66 3.17
N VAL A 47 16.69 -14.43 2.90
CA VAL A 47 16.99 -13.97 1.54
C VAL A 47 18.34 -13.25 1.53
N ASP A 48 19.30 -13.77 0.77
CA ASP A 48 20.53 -13.02 0.44
C ASP A 48 20.18 -11.93 -0.56
N ASN A 49 20.18 -10.67 -0.09
CA ASN A 49 19.90 -9.48 -0.90
C ASN A 49 20.89 -8.37 -0.57
N LYS A 50 21.64 -7.93 -1.58
CA LYS A 50 22.73 -6.95 -1.42
C LYS A 50 22.34 -5.53 -1.77
N THR A 51 21.08 -5.18 -1.58
CA THR A 51 20.55 -3.86 -1.88
C THR A 51 19.89 -3.24 -0.64
N PRO A 52 20.57 -2.30 0.04
CA PRO A 52 21.99 -1.93 -0.15
C PRO A 52 22.97 -2.99 0.38
N ALA A 53 24.21 -2.94 -0.09
CA ALA A 53 25.27 -3.82 0.41
C ALA A 53 25.49 -3.63 1.92
N ASN A 54 25.82 -4.70 2.61
CA ASN A 54 26.01 -4.77 4.07
C ASN A 54 24.75 -4.40 4.89
N ALA A 55 23.57 -4.27 4.30
CA ALA A 55 22.34 -4.08 5.06
C ALA A 55 21.74 -5.42 5.46
N ILE A 56 21.22 -5.51 6.69
CA ILE A 56 20.50 -6.68 7.20
C ILE A 56 19.20 -6.19 7.81
N VAL A 57 18.08 -6.63 7.27
CA VAL A 57 16.74 -6.36 7.75
C VAL A 57 16.22 -7.61 8.44
N MET A 58 15.80 -7.47 9.68
CA MET A 58 15.32 -8.57 10.50
C MET A 58 13.89 -8.26 10.98
N ARG A 59 13.00 -9.21 10.82
CA ARG A 59 11.62 -9.17 11.30
C ARG A 59 11.34 -10.44 12.11
N MET A 60 10.81 -10.25 13.30
CA MET A 60 10.22 -11.35 14.07
C MET A 60 8.73 -11.08 14.18
N ARG A 61 7.97 -11.78 13.35
CA ARG A 61 6.51 -11.71 13.36
C ARG A 61 5.96 -12.76 14.32
N ILE A 62 5.14 -12.32 15.24
CA ILE A 62 4.37 -13.20 16.13
C ILE A 62 2.90 -13.05 15.74
N ALA A 63 2.26 -14.14 15.30
CA ALA A 63 0.84 -14.17 14.92
C ALA A 63 -0.06 -14.05 16.16
N SER A 64 0.05 -12.91 16.83
CA SER A 64 -0.63 -12.57 18.08
C SER A 64 -0.76 -11.06 18.20
N GLY A 65 -1.98 -10.56 18.17
CA GLY A 65 -2.32 -9.17 18.28
C GLY A 65 -3.54 -8.95 19.17
N SER A 66 -4.09 -7.75 19.15
CA SER A 66 -5.16 -7.33 20.07
C SER A 66 -6.45 -8.15 19.99
N LEU A 67 -6.73 -8.80 18.86
CA LEU A 67 -7.91 -9.70 18.72
C LEU A 67 -7.88 -10.92 19.64
N LEU A 68 -6.70 -11.31 20.13
CA LEU A 68 -6.53 -12.43 21.05
C LEU A 68 -6.73 -12.03 22.53
N GLU A 69 -6.86 -10.75 22.82
CA GLU A 69 -7.07 -10.23 24.17
C GLU A 69 -8.48 -10.55 24.68
N ALA A 70 -8.60 -10.87 25.96
CA ALA A 70 -9.88 -10.94 26.65
C ALA A 70 -10.45 -9.54 26.93
N GLU A 71 -11.71 -9.44 27.40
CA GLU A 71 -12.34 -8.15 27.71
C GLU A 71 -11.58 -7.32 28.77
N ASN A 72 -10.84 -7.95 29.65
CA ASN A 72 -10.03 -7.31 30.70
C ASN A 72 -8.53 -7.24 30.36
N GLU A 73 -8.18 -7.42 29.08
CA GLU A 73 -6.80 -7.43 28.58
C GLU A 73 -6.56 -6.42 27.45
N GLN A 74 -7.55 -5.59 27.11
CA GLN A 74 -7.47 -4.66 25.97
C GLN A 74 -6.29 -3.68 26.11
N GLY A 75 -5.36 -3.74 25.16
CA GLY A 75 -4.12 -2.97 25.12
C GLY A 75 -2.92 -3.63 25.83
N LEU A 76 -3.08 -4.82 26.39
CA LEU A 76 -1.97 -5.48 27.07
C LEU A 76 -0.99 -6.15 26.08
N MET A 77 -1.40 -6.47 24.83
CA MET A 77 -0.46 -6.90 23.79
C MET A 77 0.49 -5.76 23.41
N HIS A 78 -0.03 -4.56 23.26
CA HIS A 78 0.77 -3.36 22.99
C HIS A 78 1.67 -3.02 24.19
N LEU A 79 1.15 -3.05 25.40
CA LEU A 79 1.96 -2.87 26.60
C LEU A 79 3.06 -3.94 26.74
N LEU A 80 2.79 -5.18 26.35
CA LEU A 80 3.78 -6.27 26.33
C LEU A 80 4.88 -6.00 25.28
N GLU A 81 4.52 -5.44 24.13
CA GLU A 81 5.47 -5.01 23.11
C GLU A 81 6.44 -3.95 23.64
N HIS A 82 5.96 -2.93 24.37
CA HIS A 82 6.80 -1.95 25.07
C HIS A 82 7.73 -2.61 26.09
N MET A 83 7.19 -3.56 26.86
CA MET A 83 7.96 -4.29 27.86
C MET A 83 9.05 -5.19 27.27
N ALA A 84 8.97 -5.53 25.98
CA ALA A 84 10.00 -6.30 25.29
C ALA A 84 11.37 -5.60 25.25
N PHE A 85 11.38 -4.28 25.35
CA PHE A 85 12.62 -3.46 25.39
C PHE A 85 13.12 -3.13 26.80
N LYS A 86 12.44 -3.63 27.86
CA LYS A 86 12.71 -3.26 29.25
C LYS A 86 13.45 -4.33 30.06
N GLY A 87 13.99 -5.33 29.38
CA GLY A 87 14.89 -6.30 30.00
C GLY A 87 14.45 -7.74 29.84
N SER A 88 15.45 -8.60 29.80
CA SER A 88 15.32 -10.03 29.64
C SER A 88 16.35 -10.78 30.47
N ALA A 89 16.38 -12.11 30.36
CA ALA A 89 17.31 -12.94 31.17
C ALA A 89 18.78 -12.61 30.88
N ALA A 90 19.16 -12.33 29.64
CA ALA A 90 20.54 -12.01 29.27
C ALA A 90 20.80 -10.50 29.07
N VAL A 91 19.76 -9.68 29.10
CA VAL A 91 19.85 -8.24 28.86
C VAL A 91 19.16 -7.50 30.05
N PRO A 92 19.92 -6.97 31.01
CA PRO A 92 19.34 -6.22 32.13
C PRO A 92 18.47 -5.04 31.68
N GLU A 93 17.59 -4.59 32.57
CA GLU A 93 16.81 -3.37 32.35
C GLU A 93 17.72 -2.17 32.01
N GLY A 94 17.33 -1.39 31.02
CA GLY A 94 18.09 -0.24 30.54
C GLY A 94 19.24 -0.59 29.57
N ASP A 95 19.60 -1.85 29.38
CA ASP A 95 20.72 -2.27 28.51
C ASP A 95 20.31 -2.60 27.07
N MET A 96 19.02 -2.88 26.82
CA MET A 96 18.52 -3.25 25.49
C MET A 96 18.78 -2.14 24.46
N ILE A 97 18.32 -0.94 24.75
CA ILE A 97 18.51 0.23 23.85
C ILE A 97 19.99 0.56 23.64
N PRO A 98 20.85 0.64 24.68
CA PRO A 98 22.30 0.80 24.47
C PRO A 98 22.95 -0.30 23.64
N ARG A 99 22.46 -1.54 23.70
CA ARG A 99 22.97 -2.62 22.83
C ARG A 99 22.56 -2.42 21.39
N LEU A 100 21.30 -2.04 21.13
CA LEU A 100 20.82 -1.68 19.81
C LEU A 100 21.61 -0.50 19.22
N GLN A 101 21.87 0.53 20.01
CA GLN A 101 22.69 1.67 19.59
C GLN A 101 24.14 1.27 19.24
N ARG A 102 24.73 0.29 19.96
CA ARG A 102 26.06 -0.25 19.59
C ARG A 102 26.04 -1.03 18.28
N LEU A 103 24.89 -1.55 17.85
CA LEU A 103 24.70 -2.11 16.52
C LEU A 103 24.56 -1.03 15.43
N GLY A 104 24.56 0.24 15.82
CA GLY A 104 24.28 1.38 14.93
C GLY A 104 22.80 1.61 14.67
N LEU A 105 21.93 1.05 15.52
CA LEU A 105 20.47 1.18 15.40
C LEU A 105 19.96 2.32 16.28
N SER A 106 19.24 3.24 15.67
CA SER A 106 18.50 4.30 16.38
C SER A 106 17.11 3.77 16.75
N PHE A 107 16.72 3.90 18.02
CA PHE A 107 15.38 3.54 18.44
C PHE A 107 14.34 4.44 17.75
N GLY A 108 13.29 3.85 17.21
CA GLY A 108 12.25 4.55 16.45
C GLY A 108 12.52 4.64 14.93
N ALA A 109 13.78 4.78 14.50
CA ALA A 109 14.12 4.84 13.08
C ALA A 109 14.58 3.49 12.51
N ASP A 110 15.48 2.80 13.24
CA ASP A 110 16.09 1.54 12.78
C ASP A 110 15.63 0.33 13.60
N THR A 111 15.04 0.58 14.75
CA THR A 111 14.47 -0.43 15.65
C THR A 111 13.08 0.01 16.04
N ASN A 112 12.12 -0.83 15.73
CA ASN A 112 10.72 -0.58 16.03
C ASN A 112 10.02 -1.89 16.41
N ALA A 113 8.81 -1.76 16.92
CA ALA A 113 7.86 -2.84 17.00
C ALA A 113 6.46 -2.28 16.75
N VAL A 114 5.58 -3.11 16.28
CA VAL A 114 4.19 -2.74 15.97
C VAL A 114 3.27 -3.86 16.41
N THR A 115 2.28 -3.50 17.21
CA THR A 115 1.17 -4.39 17.55
C THR A 115 -0.07 -3.99 16.75
N ASP A 116 -0.61 -4.95 15.99
CA ASP A 116 -1.81 -4.81 15.19
C ASP A 116 -2.92 -5.73 15.75
N PHE A 117 -4.04 -5.80 15.06
CA PHE A 117 -5.16 -6.67 15.42
C PHE A 117 -4.79 -8.16 15.46
N GLU A 118 -3.99 -8.64 14.50
CA GLU A 118 -3.69 -10.06 14.31
C GLU A 118 -2.23 -10.43 14.61
N GLN A 119 -1.33 -9.47 14.78
CA GLN A 119 0.10 -9.72 14.92
C GLN A 119 0.84 -8.69 15.76
N THR A 120 2.02 -9.08 16.24
CA THR A 120 3.07 -8.18 16.73
C THR A 120 4.33 -8.44 15.94
N VAL A 121 4.98 -7.40 15.42
CA VAL A 121 6.20 -7.49 14.61
C VAL A 121 7.31 -6.69 15.27
N TYR A 122 8.45 -7.33 15.51
CA TYR A 122 9.68 -6.67 15.99
C TYR A 122 10.63 -6.48 14.81
N GLU A 123 11.21 -5.29 14.69
CA GLU A 123 11.92 -4.81 13.51
C GLU A 123 13.30 -4.30 13.85
N PHE A 124 14.34 -4.84 13.19
CA PHE A 124 15.71 -4.34 13.26
C PHE A 124 16.24 -4.10 11.84
N ASN A 125 16.65 -2.86 11.55
CA ASN A 125 17.17 -2.43 10.25
C ASN A 125 18.66 -2.09 10.37
N ILE A 126 19.54 -3.06 10.27
CA ILE A 126 20.98 -2.89 10.42
C ILE A 126 21.56 -2.38 9.08
N THR A 127 21.90 -1.09 9.01
CA THR A 127 22.38 -0.45 7.77
C THR A 127 23.81 -0.78 7.41
N GLN A 128 24.65 -1.16 8.37
CA GLN A 128 26.03 -1.60 8.19
C GLN A 128 26.24 -2.91 8.98
N GLY A 129 25.65 -3.98 8.46
CA GLY A 129 25.66 -5.30 9.06
C GLY A 129 27.00 -6.00 8.91
N ASP A 130 27.28 -6.85 9.87
CA ASP A 130 28.32 -7.85 9.87
C ASP A 130 27.83 -9.08 10.66
N GLU A 131 28.64 -10.14 10.70
CA GLU A 131 28.27 -11.36 11.41
C GLU A 131 28.00 -11.13 12.89
N GLN A 132 28.78 -10.28 13.56
CA GLN A 132 28.61 -10.00 15.00
C GLN A 132 27.30 -9.24 15.28
N LYS A 133 26.94 -8.31 14.40
CA LYS A 133 25.69 -7.55 14.52
C LYS A 133 24.48 -8.45 14.25
N LEU A 134 24.56 -9.32 13.23
CA LEU A 134 23.53 -10.32 12.95
C LEU A 134 23.33 -11.26 14.15
N ASP A 135 24.41 -11.81 14.71
CA ASP A 135 24.35 -12.70 15.89
C ASP A 135 23.73 -11.98 17.10
N THR A 136 24.09 -10.71 17.29
CA THR A 136 23.51 -9.91 18.37
C THR A 136 22.02 -9.65 18.14
N GLY A 137 21.61 -9.32 16.91
CA GLY A 137 20.20 -9.12 16.54
C GLY A 137 19.37 -10.39 16.79
N LEU A 138 19.87 -11.56 16.35
CA LEU A 138 19.21 -12.85 16.58
C LEU A 138 19.12 -13.19 18.08
N MET A 139 20.18 -12.91 18.84
CA MET A 139 20.16 -13.09 20.29
C MET A 139 19.10 -12.19 20.94
N LEU A 140 19.01 -10.91 20.56
CA LEU A 140 17.99 -10.00 21.09
C LEU A 140 16.57 -10.45 20.72
N MET A 141 16.34 -10.91 19.49
CA MET A 141 15.05 -11.50 19.12
C MET A 141 14.70 -12.72 19.95
N ARG A 142 15.70 -13.57 20.25
CA ARG A 142 15.50 -14.72 21.14
C ARG A 142 15.16 -14.31 22.56
N GLU A 143 15.77 -13.26 23.08
CA GLU A 143 15.46 -12.71 24.41
C GLU A 143 14.04 -12.14 24.47
N ILE A 144 13.60 -11.47 23.42
CA ILE A 144 12.21 -10.99 23.28
C ILE A 144 11.21 -12.16 23.21
N ALA A 145 11.57 -13.23 22.50
CA ALA A 145 10.67 -14.32 22.19
C ALA A 145 10.13 -15.07 23.41
N ASP A 146 10.98 -15.41 24.41
CA ASP A 146 10.54 -16.19 25.59
C ASP A 146 11.28 -15.89 26.91
N ARG A 147 12.15 -14.85 26.92
CA ARG A 147 13.04 -14.61 28.08
C ARG A 147 12.82 -13.26 28.78
N LEU A 148 11.68 -12.59 28.54
CA LEU A 148 11.38 -11.30 29.17
C LEU A 148 11.27 -11.44 30.69
N THR A 149 11.92 -10.53 31.40
CA THR A 149 11.87 -10.49 32.89
C THR A 149 10.55 -9.93 33.40
N LEU A 150 9.97 -8.97 32.67
CA LEU A 150 8.74 -8.23 33.04
C LEU A 150 8.88 -7.64 34.45
N ASP A 151 9.87 -6.76 34.63
CA ASP A 151 10.14 -6.10 35.90
C ASP A 151 8.95 -5.23 36.36
N PRO A 152 8.48 -5.33 37.60
CA PRO A 152 7.33 -4.56 38.09
C PRO A 152 7.53 -3.04 38.03
N LYS A 153 8.77 -2.56 38.28
CA LYS A 153 9.07 -1.12 38.27
C LYS A 153 9.10 -0.59 36.83
N ALA A 154 9.68 -1.35 35.91
CA ALA A 154 9.66 -1.02 34.51
C ALA A 154 8.21 -1.00 33.95
N LEU A 155 7.37 -1.95 34.42
CA LEU A 155 5.96 -1.96 34.05
C LEU A 155 5.22 -0.67 34.46
N GLU A 156 5.41 -0.20 35.71
CA GLU A 156 4.76 1.04 36.13
C GLU A 156 5.23 2.27 35.35
N GLN A 157 6.48 2.28 34.88
CA GLN A 157 7.00 3.33 34.01
C GLN A 157 6.38 3.25 32.62
N GLU A 158 6.30 2.05 32.04
CA GLU A 158 5.75 1.87 30.69
C GLU A 158 4.24 2.09 30.60
N LYS A 159 3.50 1.76 31.65
CA LYS A 159 2.09 2.17 31.72
C LYS A 159 1.92 3.67 31.53
N ALA A 160 2.78 4.49 32.15
CA ALA A 160 2.71 5.94 31.98
C ALA A 160 3.02 6.37 30.54
N VAL A 161 3.97 5.70 29.87
CA VAL A 161 4.31 5.95 28.47
C VAL A 161 3.13 5.58 27.57
N VAL A 162 2.59 4.36 27.68
CA VAL A 162 1.45 3.89 26.85
C VAL A 162 0.19 4.73 27.12
N LEU A 163 -0.05 5.18 28.35
CA LEU A 163 -1.16 6.09 28.65
C LEU A 163 -0.96 7.50 28.07
N ALA A 164 0.29 7.97 27.98
CA ALA A 164 0.60 9.24 27.31
C ALA A 164 0.39 9.11 25.79
N GLU A 165 0.84 8.00 25.21
CA GLU A 165 0.62 7.66 23.81
C GLU A 165 -0.88 7.52 23.49
N LEU A 166 -1.63 6.79 24.30
CA LEU A 166 -3.08 6.68 24.16
C LEU A 166 -3.75 8.06 24.18
N LYS A 167 -3.28 8.96 25.05
CA LYS A 167 -3.80 10.33 25.09
C LYS A 167 -3.41 11.14 23.86
N GLU A 168 -2.19 10.97 23.36
CA GLU A 168 -1.73 11.61 22.12
C GLU A 168 -2.49 11.09 20.91
N HIS A 169 -2.73 9.78 20.86
CA HIS A 169 -3.53 9.11 19.83
C HIS A 169 -5.04 9.28 20.01
N GLN A 170 -5.55 9.89 21.08
CA GLN A 170 -6.96 10.33 21.17
C GLN A 170 -7.21 11.47 20.19
N SER A 171 -6.98 11.16 18.91
CA SER A 171 -7.26 12.07 17.80
C SER A 171 -8.69 11.89 17.29
N ALA A 172 -9.17 12.90 16.60
CA ALA A 172 -10.46 12.82 15.92
C ALA A 172 -10.50 11.66 14.92
N GLU A 173 -9.35 11.36 14.31
CA GLU A 173 -9.18 10.30 13.33
C GLU A 173 -9.33 8.91 13.97
N LEU A 174 -8.73 8.67 15.14
CA LEU A 174 -8.89 7.39 15.84
C LEU A 174 -10.33 7.18 16.35
N GLU A 175 -10.96 8.23 16.87
CA GLU A 175 -12.37 8.16 17.27
C GLU A 175 -13.27 7.90 16.06
N ASN A 176 -13.02 8.55 14.92
CA ASN A 176 -13.70 8.30 13.66
C ASN A 176 -13.50 6.87 13.19
N TYR A 177 -12.25 6.37 13.22
CA TYR A 177 -11.95 4.99 12.84
C TYR A 177 -12.68 3.97 13.73
N ARG A 178 -12.74 4.21 15.05
CA ARG A 178 -13.52 3.36 15.97
C ARG A 178 -15.01 3.35 15.59
N ASN A 179 -15.59 4.52 15.26
CA ASN A 179 -16.97 4.61 14.80
C ASN A 179 -17.17 3.88 13.45
N GLN A 180 -16.24 4.02 12.51
CA GLN A 180 -16.28 3.27 11.25
C GLN A 180 -16.28 1.75 11.51
N LEU A 181 -15.43 1.26 12.41
CA LEU A 181 -15.43 -0.16 12.79
C LEU A 181 -16.76 -0.59 13.41
N HIS A 182 -17.39 0.24 14.24
CA HIS A 182 -18.73 -0.04 14.77
C HIS A 182 -19.79 -0.09 13.67
N PHE A 183 -19.72 0.83 12.73
CA PHE A 183 -20.66 0.89 11.60
C PHE A 183 -20.50 -0.29 10.65
N TRP A 184 -19.26 -0.59 10.26
CA TRP A 184 -18.98 -1.64 9.30
C TRP A 184 -19.05 -3.05 9.91
N TYR A 185 -18.63 -3.21 11.16
CA TYR A 185 -18.51 -4.49 11.87
C TYR A 185 -19.26 -4.52 13.21
N PRO A 186 -20.57 -4.21 13.25
CA PRO A 186 -21.30 -4.00 14.49
C PRO A 186 -21.33 -5.22 15.42
N SER A 187 -21.20 -6.44 14.88
CA SER A 187 -21.23 -7.69 15.63
C SER A 187 -19.84 -8.31 15.84
N SER A 188 -18.78 -7.62 15.44
CA SER A 188 -17.39 -8.09 15.53
C SER A 188 -16.70 -7.67 16.82
N LEU A 189 -15.56 -8.30 17.09
CA LEU A 189 -14.63 -7.87 18.15
C LEU A 189 -13.84 -6.61 17.76
N LEU A 190 -13.68 -6.30 16.47
CA LEU A 190 -12.84 -5.24 15.94
C LEU A 190 -12.99 -3.88 16.64
N PRO A 191 -14.21 -3.33 16.80
CA PRO A 191 -14.39 -2.03 17.47
C PRO A 191 -13.92 -2.00 18.93
N ARG A 192 -13.84 -3.19 19.56
CA ARG A 192 -13.49 -3.36 20.98
C ARG A 192 -12.08 -3.90 21.19
N ARG A 193 -11.29 -4.01 20.13
CA ARG A 193 -9.93 -4.58 20.17
C ARG A 193 -8.93 -3.69 19.44
N LEU A 194 -9.11 -2.37 19.54
CA LEU A 194 -8.07 -1.47 19.04
C LEU A 194 -6.75 -1.76 19.75
N PRO A 195 -5.63 -1.89 19.03
CA PRO A 195 -4.34 -2.26 19.63
C PRO A 195 -3.88 -1.32 20.76
N ILE A 196 -4.19 -0.03 20.64
CA ILE A 196 -3.85 0.97 21.67
C ILE A 196 -4.55 0.71 23.03
N GLY A 197 -5.64 -0.04 23.05
CA GLY A 197 -6.33 -0.52 24.23
C GLY A 197 -7.19 0.50 24.98
N GLU A 198 -7.45 0.20 26.24
CA GLU A 198 -8.31 0.99 27.13
C GLU A 198 -7.56 1.44 28.39
N ALA A 199 -7.66 2.75 28.71
CA ALA A 199 -6.87 3.38 29.78
C ALA A 199 -7.01 2.68 31.15
N ASP A 200 -8.23 2.27 31.52
CA ASP A 200 -8.46 1.68 32.85
C ASP A 200 -7.92 0.25 32.94
N ILE A 201 -7.88 -0.48 31.82
CA ILE A 201 -7.28 -1.81 31.75
C ILE A 201 -5.75 -1.70 31.85
N ILE A 202 -5.15 -0.75 31.12
CA ILE A 202 -3.71 -0.48 31.15
C ILE A 202 -3.26 -0.06 32.56
N LYS A 203 -3.99 0.84 33.22
CA LYS A 203 -3.70 1.24 34.62
C LYS A 203 -3.75 0.05 35.59
N ALA A 204 -4.73 -0.83 35.41
CA ALA A 204 -4.94 -2.01 36.25
C ALA A 204 -4.05 -3.22 35.89
N ALA A 205 -3.22 -3.10 34.84
CA ALA A 205 -2.31 -4.17 34.43
C ALA A 205 -1.29 -4.47 35.54
N ASP A 206 -0.97 -5.75 35.71
CA ASP A 206 0.07 -6.24 36.58
C ASP A 206 0.97 -7.25 35.85
N VAL A 207 2.12 -7.56 36.48
CA VAL A 207 3.08 -8.51 35.92
C VAL A 207 2.47 -9.89 35.71
N ALA A 208 1.55 -10.32 36.54
CA ALA A 208 0.95 -11.64 36.43
C ALA A 208 0.07 -11.74 35.16
N LYS A 209 -0.71 -10.70 34.87
CA LYS A 209 -1.51 -10.62 33.62
C LYS A 209 -0.63 -10.60 32.38
N LEU A 210 0.39 -9.72 32.33
CA LEU A 210 1.32 -9.65 31.20
C LEU A 210 2.08 -10.96 31.01
N ARG A 211 2.54 -11.58 32.08
CA ARG A 211 3.22 -12.88 32.01
C ARG A 211 2.29 -13.99 31.51
N SER A 212 1.04 -14.00 31.96
CA SER A 212 0.05 -14.93 31.43
C SER A 212 -0.18 -14.75 29.93
N LEU A 213 -0.28 -13.51 29.46
CA LEU A 213 -0.44 -13.15 28.05
C LEU A 213 0.78 -13.58 27.23
N TYR A 214 1.97 -13.25 27.70
CA TYR A 214 3.24 -13.65 27.10
C TYR A 214 3.36 -15.19 26.97
N GLN A 215 3.05 -15.94 28.03
CA GLN A 215 3.12 -17.40 28.05
C GLN A 215 2.08 -18.07 27.16
N ARG A 216 0.92 -17.45 26.95
CA ARG A 216 -0.13 -17.97 26.08
C ARG A 216 0.18 -17.80 24.59
N PHE A 217 0.78 -16.68 24.22
CA PHE A 217 0.78 -16.26 22.84
C PHE A 217 2.17 -16.11 22.21
N TYR A 218 3.24 -15.90 23.01
CA TYR A 218 4.59 -15.89 22.48
C TYR A 218 5.13 -17.32 22.43
N THR A 219 4.85 -17.99 21.32
CA THR A 219 5.20 -19.40 21.13
C THR A 219 5.93 -19.59 19.81
N PRO A 220 6.82 -20.59 19.68
CA PRO A 220 7.54 -20.82 18.44
C PRO A 220 6.61 -21.08 17.25
N GLU A 221 5.50 -21.79 17.46
CA GLU A 221 4.54 -22.12 16.40
C GLU A 221 3.80 -20.89 15.82
N ARG A 222 3.75 -19.77 16.58
CA ARG A 222 3.17 -18.50 16.13
C ARG A 222 4.21 -17.55 15.55
N THR A 223 5.49 -17.95 15.56
CA THR A 223 6.59 -17.04 15.23
C THR A 223 7.21 -17.40 13.90
N THR A 224 7.39 -16.36 13.06
CA THR A 224 8.17 -16.42 11.82
C THR A 224 9.31 -15.42 11.90
N LEU A 225 10.54 -15.89 11.71
CA LEU A 225 11.72 -15.04 11.54
C LEU A 225 11.91 -14.77 10.05
N ILE A 226 11.99 -13.50 9.66
CA ILE A 226 12.20 -13.07 8.28
C ILE A 226 13.47 -12.22 8.26
N LEU A 227 14.48 -12.67 7.54
CA LEU A 227 15.76 -11.96 7.40
C LEU A 227 16.06 -11.75 5.92
N VAL A 228 16.31 -10.50 5.56
CA VAL A 228 16.65 -10.09 4.19
C VAL A 228 17.88 -9.19 4.23
N GLY A 229 18.93 -9.55 3.51
CA GLY A 229 20.13 -8.71 3.52
C GLY A 229 21.39 -9.42 3.06
N ASP A 230 22.52 -8.78 3.30
CA ASP A 230 23.84 -9.29 2.91
C ASP A 230 24.42 -10.15 4.04
N PHE A 231 24.14 -11.45 3.99
CA PHE A 231 24.62 -12.43 4.98
C PHE A 231 24.70 -13.85 4.36
N ASP A 232 25.48 -14.71 5.01
CA ASP A 232 25.55 -16.13 4.65
C ASP A 232 24.33 -16.88 5.16
N ILE A 233 23.54 -17.44 4.25
CA ILE A 233 22.30 -18.15 4.56
C ILE A 233 22.56 -19.38 5.43
N ALA A 234 23.55 -20.21 5.08
CA ALA A 234 23.79 -21.47 5.78
C ALA A 234 24.28 -21.25 7.22
N ARG A 235 25.15 -20.25 7.43
CA ARG A 235 25.56 -19.80 8.75
C ARG A 235 24.40 -19.25 9.56
N THR A 236 23.58 -18.39 8.96
CA THR A 236 22.42 -17.78 9.62
C THR A 236 21.38 -18.82 10.02
N GLU A 237 21.10 -19.79 9.15
CA GLU A 237 20.23 -20.91 9.47
C GLU A 237 20.76 -21.74 10.66
N ALA A 238 22.06 -22.05 10.66
CA ALA A 238 22.70 -22.76 11.78
C ALA A 238 22.59 -21.97 13.10
N GLN A 239 22.75 -20.66 13.04
CA GLN A 239 22.60 -19.76 14.20
C GLN A 239 21.15 -19.73 14.70
N ILE A 240 20.15 -19.66 13.82
CA ILE A 240 18.74 -19.74 14.20
C ILE A 240 18.45 -21.09 14.90
N LYS A 241 18.91 -22.19 14.33
CA LYS A 241 18.77 -23.52 14.94
C LYS A 241 19.41 -23.56 16.33
N GLN A 242 20.61 -23.03 16.47
CA GLN A 242 21.31 -23.00 17.76
C GLN A 242 20.56 -22.15 18.80
N LEU A 243 20.04 -20.98 18.43
CA LEU A 243 19.42 -20.03 19.37
C LEU A 243 17.97 -20.39 19.71
N PHE A 244 17.20 -20.96 18.80
CA PHE A 244 15.75 -21.10 18.94
C PHE A 244 15.28 -22.56 19.10
N ALA A 245 16.09 -23.58 18.89
CA ALA A 245 15.66 -24.98 18.97
C ALA A 245 15.18 -25.41 20.37
N ASP A 246 15.72 -24.81 21.42
CA ASP A 246 15.36 -25.10 22.81
C ASP A 246 14.11 -24.33 23.29
N TRP A 247 13.58 -23.41 22.47
CA TRP A 247 12.38 -22.68 22.81
C TRP A 247 11.17 -23.62 22.80
N LYS A 248 10.53 -23.76 23.96
CA LYS A 248 9.36 -24.62 24.15
C LYS A 248 8.16 -23.77 24.49
N PRO A 249 6.97 -24.09 23.95
CA PRO A 249 5.76 -23.42 24.37
C PRO A 249 5.52 -23.68 25.87
N HIS A 250 5.06 -22.65 26.57
CA HIS A 250 4.68 -22.78 27.97
C HIS A 250 3.45 -23.69 28.13
N SER A 251 3.23 -24.26 29.31
CA SER A 251 2.06 -25.11 29.59
C SER A 251 0.71 -24.41 29.41
N GLN A 252 0.68 -23.08 29.41
CA GLN A 252 -0.52 -22.26 29.15
C GLN A 252 -0.64 -21.85 27.67
N ALA A 253 0.27 -22.28 26.80
CA ALA A 253 0.26 -21.92 25.39
C ALA A 253 -1.07 -22.28 24.72
N VAL A 254 -1.58 -21.33 23.94
CA VAL A 254 -2.78 -21.53 23.12
C VAL A 254 -2.32 -21.91 21.72
N ALA A 255 -2.86 -23.00 21.18
CA ALA A 255 -2.53 -23.45 19.82
C ALA A 255 -2.73 -22.31 18.80
N PRO A 256 -1.85 -22.20 17.80
CA PRO A 256 -1.97 -21.18 16.78
C PRO A 256 -3.26 -21.39 15.98
N ALA A 257 -4.13 -20.40 16.08
CA ALA A 257 -5.32 -20.31 15.26
C ALA A 257 -5.64 -18.83 15.01
N ARG A 258 -6.08 -18.50 13.81
CA ARG A 258 -6.65 -17.17 13.57
C ARG A 258 -7.91 -17.00 14.41
N VAL A 259 -8.11 -15.79 14.92
CA VAL A 259 -9.37 -15.45 15.58
C VAL A 259 -10.49 -15.55 14.54
N LYS A 260 -11.48 -16.39 14.84
CA LYS A 260 -12.67 -16.47 14.00
C LYS A 260 -13.56 -15.26 14.26
N LEU A 261 -13.38 -14.23 13.49
CA LEU A 261 -14.31 -13.11 13.48
C LEU A 261 -15.63 -13.57 12.87
N SER A 262 -16.72 -13.05 13.42
CA SER A 262 -18.05 -13.25 12.81
C SER A 262 -18.02 -12.60 11.41
N PRO A 263 -18.45 -13.32 10.36
CA PRO A 263 -18.59 -12.69 9.04
C PRO A 263 -19.49 -11.47 9.13
N PRO A 264 -19.27 -10.43 8.35
CA PRO A 264 -20.16 -9.28 8.32
C PRO A 264 -21.56 -9.70 7.88
N VAL A 265 -22.54 -9.01 8.42
CA VAL A 265 -23.93 -9.24 8.03
C VAL A 265 -24.23 -8.45 6.75
N VAL A 266 -24.67 -9.15 5.71
CA VAL A 266 -25.13 -8.51 4.48
C VAL A 266 -26.36 -7.66 4.79
N ARG A 267 -26.27 -6.34 4.54
CA ARG A 267 -27.36 -5.42 4.80
C ARG A 267 -28.54 -5.66 3.85
N THR A 268 -29.74 -5.69 4.38
CA THR A 268 -30.99 -5.85 3.59
C THR A 268 -31.63 -4.52 3.23
N GLN A 269 -31.21 -3.43 3.87
CA GLN A 269 -31.62 -2.06 3.62
C GLN A 269 -30.40 -1.13 3.69
N PRO A 270 -30.38 -0.01 2.97
CA PRO A 270 -29.33 0.99 3.12
C PRO A 270 -29.27 1.47 4.57
N GLN A 271 -28.07 1.65 5.07
CA GLN A 271 -27.82 2.18 6.42
C GLN A 271 -26.88 3.37 6.31
N ALA A 272 -27.09 4.35 7.16
CA ALA A 272 -26.21 5.51 7.25
C ALA A 272 -25.77 5.73 8.70
N ASP A 273 -24.57 6.28 8.85
CA ASP A 273 -24.03 6.73 10.12
C ASP A 273 -23.07 7.90 9.88
N ALA A 274 -22.79 8.68 10.91
CA ALA A 274 -21.89 9.80 10.81
C ALA A 274 -21.13 10.06 12.10
N PHE A 275 -19.92 10.58 11.95
CA PHE A 275 -19.10 11.05 13.06
C PHE A 275 -18.66 12.50 12.83
N PHE A 276 -18.86 13.35 13.85
CA PHE A 276 -18.52 14.75 13.79
C PHE A 276 -17.45 15.12 14.79
N ASN A 277 -16.38 15.73 14.30
CA ASN A 277 -15.36 16.35 15.13
C ASN A 277 -14.77 17.55 14.37
N PRO A 278 -14.60 18.72 14.99
CA PRO A 278 -14.10 19.94 14.33
C PRO A 278 -12.75 19.79 13.63
N ARG A 279 -12.01 18.71 13.90
CA ARG A 279 -10.69 18.42 13.30
C ARG A 279 -10.76 17.61 12.01
N LEU A 280 -11.93 17.06 11.67
CA LEU A 280 -12.09 16.20 10.49
C LEU A 280 -12.41 17.00 9.24
N SER A 281 -11.86 16.59 8.12
CA SER A 281 -12.35 16.96 6.79
C SER A 281 -13.69 16.28 6.51
N THR A 282 -14.46 16.84 5.57
CA THR A 282 -15.72 16.23 5.16
C THR A 282 -15.48 15.14 4.15
N GLN A 283 -15.68 13.91 4.54
CA GLN A 283 -15.56 12.73 3.70
C GLN A 283 -16.83 11.89 3.75
N VAL A 284 -17.33 11.51 2.59
CA VAL A 284 -18.43 10.56 2.44
C VAL A 284 -17.93 9.28 1.83
N SER A 285 -18.33 8.17 2.40
CA SER A 285 -18.11 6.86 1.79
C SER A 285 -19.41 6.10 1.58
N LEU A 286 -19.41 5.23 0.57
CA LEU A 286 -20.52 4.34 0.22
C LEU A 286 -19.95 2.99 -0.19
N GLY A 287 -20.40 1.92 0.47
CA GLY A 287 -19.83 0.61 0.22
C GLY A 287 -20.60 -0.56 0.80
N VAL A 288 -20.09 -1.75 0.54
CA VAL A 288 -20.61 -3.01 1.06
C VAL A 288 -19.46 -3.85 1.64
N LEU A 289 -19.81 -4.72 2.59
CA LEU A 289 -18.97 -5.81 3.08
C LEU A 289 -19.61 -7.14 2.69
N THR A 290 -18.95 -7.86 1.81
CA THR A 290 -19.39 -9.17 1.37
C THR A 290 -18.63 -10.24 2.14
N PRO A 291 -19.33 -11.17 2.83
CA PRO A 291 -18.67 -12.26 3.55
C PRO A 291 -17.79 -13.11 2.63
N ARG A 292 -16.59 -13.42 3.08
CA ARG A 292 -15.65 -14.29 2.37
C ARG A 292 -15.16 -15.41 3.28
N THR A 293 -15.16 -16.63 2.77
CA THR A 293 -14.49 -17.75 3.44
C THR A 293 -13.02 -17.78 3.00
N PRO A 294 -12.07 -17.80 3.94
CA PRO A 294 -10.64 -17.93 3.61
C PRO A 294 -10.40 -19.19 2.78
N LYS A 295 -9.58 -19.06 1.74
CA LYS A 295 -9.15 -20.17 0.88
C LYS A 295 -7.63 -20.29 0.94
N PRO A 296 -7.10 -21.52 0.84
CA PRO A 296 -5.65 -21.69 0.63
C PRO A 296 -5.20 -20.94 -0.61
N ASP A 297 -3.94 -20.46 -0.59
CA ASP A 297 -3.37 -19.79 -1.76
C ASP A 297 -3.29 -20.73 -2.97
N SER A 298 -3.71 -20.24 -4.10
CA SER A 298 -3.77 -20.99 -5.36
C SER A 298 -3.74 -20.04 -6.55
N ILE A 299 -3.49 -20.58 -7.74
CA ILE A 299 -3.57 -19.81 -8.99
C ILE A 299 -4.93 -19.14 -9.14
N GLU A 300 -6.02 -19.86 -8.82
CA GLU A 300 -7.40 -19.33 -8.90
C GLU A 300 -7.61 -18.17 -7.94
N LEU A 301 -7.10 -18.26 -6.70
CA LEU A 301 -7.16 -17.15 -5.74
C LEU A 301 -6.36 -15.94 -6.26
N ARG A 302 -5.17 -16.16 -6.80
CA ARG A 302 -4.35 -15.09 -7.41
C ARG A 302 -5.02 -14.45 -8.61
N GLN A 303 -5.68 -15.22 -9.45
CA GLN A 303 -6.49 -14.71 -10.56
C GLN A 303 -7.67 -13.89 -10.07
N GLN A 304 -8.35 -14.32 -9.02
CA GLN A 304 -9.42 -13.56 -8.38
C GLN A 304 -8.90 -12.20 -7.85
N MET A 305 -7.75 -12.19 -7.16
CA MET A 305 -7.11 -10.95 -6.68
C MET A 305 -6.74 -10.00 -7.84
N ILE A 306 -6.34 -10.54 -9.00
CA ILE A 306 -6.07 -9.74 -10.20
C ILE A 306 -7.37 -9.07 -10.71
N LEU A 307 -8.47 -9.81 -10.80
CA LEU A 307 -9.77 -9.28 -11.22
C LEU A 307 -10.27 -8.19 -10.27
N GLU A 308 -10.16 -8.41 -8.97
CA GLU A 308 -10.51 -7.43 -7.93
C GLU A 308 -9.66 -6.16 -8.04
N SER A 309 -8.36 -6.31 -8.26
CA SER A 309 -7.46 -5.17 -8.45
C SER A 309 -7.76 -4.37 -9.72
N LEU A 310 -8.11 -5.03 -10.83
CA LEU A 310 -8.53 -4.36 -12.07
C LEU A 310 -9.85 -3.62 -11.86
N LEU A 311 -10.83 -4.25 -11.24
CA LEU A 311 -12.10 -3.64 -10.89
C LEU A 311 -11.92 -2.37 -10.03
N GLY A 312 -11.10 -2.46 -8.97
CA GLY A 312 -10.79 -1.31 -8.13
C GLY A 312 -10.17 -0.15 -8.91
N SER A 313 -9.20 -0.47 -9.79
CA SER A 313 -8.57 0.54 -10.66
C SER A 313 -9.58 1.21 -11.60
N MET A 314 -10.50 0.44 -12.19
CA MET A 314 -11.50 0.97 -13.13
C MET A 314 -12.55 1.83 -12.41
N LEU A 315 -13.00 1.43 -11.21
CA LEU A 315 -13.87 2.26 -10.38
C LEU A 315 -13.19 3.56 -9.95
N TYR A 316 -11.92 3.48 -9.55
CA TYR A 316 -11.13 4.65 -9.20
C TYR A 316 -11.00 5.64 -10.36
N GLN A 317 -10.73 5.16 -11.58
CA GLN A 317 -10.67 6.01 -12.77
C GLN A 317 -11.99 6.77 -13.02
N ARG A 318 -13.13 6.11 -12.84
CA ARG A 318 -14.43 6.78 -12.95
C ARG A 318 -14.62 7.85 -11.90
N LEU A 319 -14.26 7.57 -10.64
CA LEU A 319 -14.35 8.58 -9.57
C LEU A 319 -13.42 9.76 -9.82
N GLN A 320 -12.21 9.51 -10.30
CA GLN A 320 -11.24 10.58 -10.63
C GLN A 320 -11.79 11.55 -11.67
N SER A 321 -12.63 11.09 -12.61
CA SER A 321 -13.23 11.98 -13.60
C SER A 321 -14.13 13.06 -12.97
N HIS A 322 -14.74 12.79 -11.81
CA HIS A 322 -15.57 13.74 -11.09
C HIS A 322 -14.76 14.85 -10.41
N LEU A 323 -13.49 14.60 -10.03
CA LEU A 323 -12.64 15.63 -9.39
C LEU A 323 -12.45 16.88 -10.26
N PHE A 324 -12.43 16.68 -11.57
CA PHE A 324 -12.25 17.78 -12.54
C PHE A 324 -13.56 18.32 -13.11
N ALA A 325 -14.65 17.59 -12.96
CA ALA A 325 -15.96 17.96 -13.50
C ALA A 325 -16.85 18.68 -12.49
N GLU A 326 -16.68 18.38 -11.20
CA GLU A 326 -17.60 18.83 -10.15
C GLU A 326 -16.91 19.77 -9.17
N GLU A 327 -17.52 20.94 -8.95
CA GLU A 327 -17.05 21.84 -7.89
C GLU A 327 -17.29 21.23 -6.51
N GLY A 328 -16.27 21.32 -5.63
CA GLY A 328 -16.40 20.93 -4.23
C GLY A 328 -15.95 19.51 -3.89
N VAL A 329 -15.48 18.72 -4.85
CA VAL A 329 -14.82 17.42 -4.61
C VAL A 329 -13.32 17.60 -4.72
N SER A 330 -12.55 17.17 -3.70
CA SER A 330 -11.09 17.38 -3.60
C SER A 330 -10.26 16.12 -3.70
N HIS A 331 -10.83 14.99 -3.27
CA HIS A 331 -10.14 13.69 -3.30
C HIS A 331 -11.14 12.55 -3.53
N ALA A 332 -10.68 11.49 -4.19
CA ALA A 332 -11.44 10.26 -4.39
C ALA A 332 -10.61 9.05 -4.01
N SER A 333 -11.24 8.04 -3.45
CA SER A 333 -10.60 6.75 -3.16
C SER A 333 -11.56 5.60 -3.42
N VAL A 334 -10.98 4.44 -3.72
CA VAL A 334 -11.69 3.15 -3.81
C VAL A 334 -10.92 2.14 -2.98
N GLU A 335 -11.59 1.58 -2.01
CA GLU A 335 -11.10 0.47 -1.22
C GLU A 335 -11.75 -0.82 -1.71
N LEU A 336 -10.95 -1.72 -2.26
CA LEU A 336 -11.40 -3.03 -2.70
C LEU A 336 -10.36 -4.07 -2.30
N GLY A 337 -10.71 -4.89 -1.33
CA GLY A 337 -9.79 -5.90 -0.80
C GLY A 337 -10.40 -6.77 0.28
N THR A 338 -9.67 -7.84 0.61
CA THR A 338 -10.03 -8.75 1.70
C THR A 338 -9.64 -8.11 3.03
N GLU A 339 -10.58 -8.06 3.96
CA GLU A 339 -10.37 -7.58 5.32
C GLU A 339 -10.50 -8.71 6.34
N PHE A 340 -9.54 -8.79 7.24
CA PHE A 340 -9.51 -9.76 8.34
C PHE A 340 -9.83 -11.20 7.92
N SER A 341 -9.50 -11.55 6.68
CA SER A 341 -9.77 -12.86 6.07
C SER A 341 -11.24 -13.30 6.07
N THR A 342 -12.19 -12.45 6.44
CA THR A 342 -13.62 -12.79 6.61
C THR A 342 -14.57 -12.05 5.69
N ALA A 343 -14.11 -10.97 5.08
CA ALA A 343 -14.91 -10.09 4.22
C ALA A 343 -14.11 -9.58 3.03
N VAL A 344 -14.81 -9.15 2.00
CA VAL A 344 -14.30 -8.24 0.98
C VAL A 344 -15.04 -6.93 1.12
N ARG A 345 -14.29 -5.86 1.30
CA ARG A 345 -14.82 -4.49 1.23
C ARG A 345 -14.82 -4.02 -0.22
N VAL A 346 -15.91 -3.41 -0.63
CA VAL A 346 -15.98 -2.55 -1.80
C VAL A 346 -16.53 -1.21 -1.33
N GLU A 347 -15.68 -0.22 -1.20
CA GLU A 347 -16.03 1.11 -0.71
C GLU A 347 -15.47 2.18 -1.62
N LEU A 348 -16.30 3.13 -1.97
CA LEU A 348 -15.95 4.33 -2.71
C LEU A 348 -16.06 5.51 -1.75
N ALA A 349 -15.11 6.44 -1.78
CA ALA A 349 -15.17 7.63 -0.94
C ALA A 349 -14.77 8.88 -1.70
N LEU A 350 -15.38 10.00 -1.31
CA LEU A 350 -15.10 11.34 -1.81
C LEU A 350 -14.88 12.29 -0.64
N GLU A 351 -13.81 13.04 -0.69
CA GLU A 351 -13.61 14.20 0.16
C GLU A 351 -14.23 15.43 -0.52
N THR A 352 -14.98 16.22 0.25
CA THR A 352 -15.78 17.31 -0.29
C THR A 352 -15.83 18.51 0.64
N GLN A 353 -16.39 19.63 0.17
CA GLN A 353 -16.69 20.77 1.02
C GLN A 353 -17.85 20.44 1.98
N GLU A 354 -17.89 21.14 3.11
CA GLU A 354 -18.77 20.85 4.25
C GLU A 354 -20.25 20.70 3.86
N ASP A 355 -20.76 21.49 2.92
CA ASP A 355 -22.17 21.48 2.52
C ASP A 355 -22.46 20.61 1.28
N ASN A 356 -21.44 20.03 0.64
CA ASN A 356 -21.59 19.30 -0.62
C ASN A 356 -21.71 17.78 -0.45
N TRP A 357 -21.72 17.27 0.79
CA TRP A 357 -21.81 15.83 1.01
C TRP A 357 -23.06 15.16 0.41
N PRO A 358 -24.26 15.80 0.27
CA PRO A 358 -25.38 15.17 -0.42
C PRO A 358 -25.10 14.89 -1.90
N GLN A 359 -24.38 15.80 -2.57
CA GLN A 359 -23.95 15.61 -3.95
C GLN A 359 -22.90 14.50 -4.03
N ALA A 360 -21.96 14.43 -3.08
CA ALA A 360 -20.98 13.34 -3.02
C ALA A 360 -21.65 11.97 -2.87
N VAL A 361 -22.69 11.84 -2.02
CA VAL A 361 -23.51 10.61 -1.92
C VAL A 361 -24.09 10.25 -3.28
N ALA A 362 -24.65 11.22 -4.01
CA ALA A 362 -25.24 10.99 -5.32
C ALA A 362 -24.19 10.52 -6.35
N LEU A 363 -23.00 11.13 -6.37
CA LEU A 363 -21.92 10.75 -7.28
C LEU A 363 -21.44 9.31 -7.00
N LEU A 364 -21.26 8.94 -5.73
CA LEU A 364 -20.86 7.59 -5.34
C LEU A 364 -21.90 6.56 -5.77
N GLU A 365 -23.19 6.83 -5.48
CA GLU A 365 -24.31 5.95 -5.83
C GLU A 365 -24.41 5.78 -7.36
N GLN A 366 -24.38 6.88 -8.10
CA GLN A 366 -24.48 6.85 -9.56
C GLN A 366 -23.30 6.11 -10.20
N THR A 367 -22.08 6.29 -9.68
CA THR A 367 -20.90 5.59 -10.18
C THR A 367 -21.04 4.07 -10.03
N ILE A 368 -21.44 3.60 -8.86
CA ILE A 368 -21.66 2.16 -8.62
C ILE A 368 -22.83 1.62 -9.43
N ARG A 369 -23.97 2.30 -9.43
CA ARG A 369 -25.15 1.89 -10.17
C ARG A 369 -24.90 1.86 -11.69
N GLN A 370 -24.16 2.82 -12.21
CA GLN A 370 -23.70 2.85 -13.59
C GLN A 370 -22.85 1.62 -13.91
N ALA A 371 -21.87 1.29 -13.04
CA ALA A 371 -21.00 0.13 -13.22
C ALA A 371 -21.78 -1.19 -13.12
N LEU A 372 -22.71 -1.30 -12.19
CA LEU A 372 -23.58 -2.50 -12.06
C LEU A 372 -24.53 -2.65 -13.23
N GLN A 373 -25.14 -1.55 -13.71
CA GLN A 373 -26.18 -1.59 -14.74
C GLN A 373 -25.62 -1.74 -16.16
N TYR A 374 -24.56 -1.03 -16.47
CA TYR A 374 -24.01 -0.95 -17.83
C TYR A 374 -22.64 -1.61 -17.98
N GLY A 375 -22.01 -2.04 -16.87
CA GLY A 375 -20.68 -2.63 -16.89
C GLY A 375 -19.60 -1.61 -17.23
N PHE A 376 -18.55 -2.12 -17.84
CA PHE A 376 -17.37 -1.37 -18.24
C PHE A 376 -17.20 -1.44 -19.76
N SER A 377 -16.58 -0.44 -20.34
CA SER A 377 -16.26 -0.44 -21.78
C SER A 377 -15.00 -1.27 -22.07
N SER A 378 -14.85 -1.68 -23.32
CA SER A 378 -13.61 -2.35 -23.77
C SER A 378 -12.39 -1.43 -23.66
N ASP A 379 -12.56 -0.13 -23.85
CA ASP A 379 -11.46 0.84 -23.79
C ASP A 379 -10.97 0.99 -22.34
N GLU A 380 -11.88 1.12 -21.35
CA GLU A 380 -11.51 1.13 -19.92
C GLU A 380 -10.74 -0.15 -19.53
N LEU A 381 -11.23 -1.32 -19.94
CA LEU A 381 -10.57 -2.59 -19.64
C LEU A 381 -9.19 -2.68 -20.27
N GLN A 382 -9.06 -2.31 -21.56
CA GLN A 382 -7.76 -2.35 -22.24
C GLN A 382 -6.73 -1.42 -21.59
N GLN A 383 -7.16 -0.25 -21.14
CA GLN A 383 -6.30 0.68 -20.41
C GLN A 383 -5.86 0.08 -19.07
N ALA A 384 -6.78 -0.48 -18.27
CA ALA A 384 -6.47 -1.12 -17.00
C ALA A 384 -5.51 -2.31 -17.18
N LEU A 385 -5.74 -3.15 -18.19
CA LEU A 385 -4.87 -4.29 -18.52
C LEU A 385 -3.46 -3.84 -18.92
N LYS A 386 -3.33 -2.82 -19.77
CA LYS A 386 -2.03 -2.26 -20.17
C LYS A 386 -1.27 -1.72 -18.96
N SER A 387 -1.92 -0.93 -18.13
CA SER A 387 -1.32 -0.35 -16.93
C SER A 387 -0.89 -1.44 -15.94
N LYS A 388 -1.71 -2.46 -15.74
CA LYS A 388 -1.39 -3.59 -14.85
C LYS A 388 -0.24 -4.44 -15.38
N HIS A 389 -0.25 -4.75 -16.68
CA HIS A 389 0.84 -5.47 -17.33
C HIS A 389 2.18 -4.74 -17.19
N LYS A 390 2.15 -3.42 -17.46
CA LYS A 390 3.33 -2.58 -17.31
C LYS A 390 3.86 -2.58 -15.87
N LEU A 391 2.98 -2.48 -14.88
CA LEU A 391 3.37 -2.56 -13.47
C LEU A 391 4.09 -3.88 -13.14
N TYR A 392 3.58 -5.02 -13.63
CA TYR A 392 4.25 -6.31 -13.43
C TYR A 392 5.60 -6.38 -14.13
N GLN A 393 5.71 -5.83 -15.35
CA GLN A 393 6.99 -5.77 -16.07
C GLN A 393 8.02 -4.89 -15.35
N LEU A 394 7.62 -3.72 -14.83
CA LEU A 394 8.49 -2.84 -14.06
C LEU A 394 8.97 -3.51 -12.77
N ASN A 395 8.07 -4.16 -12.04
CA ASN A 395 8.43 -4.90 -10.83
C ASN A 395 9.42 -6.03 -11.13
N LEU A 396 9.23 -6.74 -12.25
CA LEU A 396 10.15 -7.80 -12.68
C LEU A 396 11.51 -7.21 -13.10
N ALA A 397 11.53 -6.14 -13.88
CA ALA A 397 12.76 -5.47 -14.31
C ALA A 397 13.57 -4.94 -13.12
N GLY A 398 12.90 -4.39 -12.11
CA GLY A 398 13.50 -3.90 -10.85
C GLY A 398 13.81 -5.01 -9.83
N SER A 399 13.55 -6.29 -10.13
CA SER A 399 13.63 -7.38 -9.13
C SER A 399 15.00 -7.55 -8.46
N ASN A 400 16.09 -7.21 -9.15
CA ASN A 400 17.45 -7.28 -8.63
C ASN A 400 17.88 -6.04 -7.83
N THR A 401 17.10 -4.99 -7.84
CA THR A 401 17.36 -3.72 -7.14
C THR A 401 16.36 -3.43 -6.03
N ILE A 402 15.51 -4.40 -5.70
CA ILE A 402 14.55 -4.26 -4.59
C ILE A 402 15.35 -4.08 -3.29
N HIS A 403 15.04 -3.00 -2.59
CA HIS A 403 15.64 -2.73 -1.28
C HIS A 403 15.26 -3.81 -0.28
N SER A 404 16.23 -4.26 0.55
CA SER A 404 16.03 -5.32 1.55
C SER A 404 14.85 -5.04 2.47
N LEU A 405 14.63 -3.78 2.85
CA LEU A 405 13.49 -3.36 3.66
C LEU A 405 12.16 -3.70 2.97
N ASN A 406 11.98 -3.27 1.72
CA ASN A 406 10.74 -3.50 0.98
C ASN A 406 10.45 -4.99 0.76
N MET A 407 11.52 -5.79 0.58
CA MET A 407 11.39 -7.24 0.45
C MET A 407 10.97 -7.89 1.77
N ALA A 408 11.54 -7.46 2.90
CA ALA A 408 11.18 -7.96 4.22
C ALA A 408 9.71 -7.64 4.55
N GLU A 409 9.26 -6.40 4.30
CA GLU A 409 7.85 -6.00 4.50
C GLU A 409 6.88 -6.83 3.63
N ALA A 410 7.24 -7.06 2.37
CA ALA A 410 6.44 -7.91 1.48
C ALA A 410 6.35 -9.36 1.98
N LEU A 411 7.42 -9.89 2.59
CA LEU A 411 7.42 -11.24 3.19
C LEU A 411 6.58 -11.28 4.47
N VAL A 412 6.65 -10.25 5.32
CA VAL A 412 5.79 -10.13 6.51
C VAL A 412 4.32 -10.14 6.12
N SER A 413 3.93 -9.31 5.13
CA SER A 413 2.57 -9.25 4.62
C SER A 413 2.12 -10.60 4.02
N THR A 414 2.98 -11.23 3.23
CA THR A 414 2.71 -12.52 2.60
C THR A 414 2.49 -13.63 3.65
N ASP A 415 3.33 -13.65 4.72
CA ASP A 415 3.18 -14.60 5.84
C ASP A 415 1.91 -14.30 6.66
N ALA A 416 1.56 -13.03 6.85
CA ALA A 416 0.34 -12.62 7.56
C ALA A 416 -0.94 -13.07 6.84
N GLU A 417 -0.93 -13.06 5.52
CA GLU A 417 -2.05 -13.46 4.66
C GLU A 417 -2.09 -14.97 4.35
N ASP A 418 -1.15 -15.77 4.87
CA ASP A 418 -0.93 -17.19 4.54
C ASP A 418 -0.74 -17.42 3.02
N LEU A 419 -0.10 -16.49 2.35
CA LEU A 419 0.19 -16.57 0.92
C LEU A 419 1.58 -17.17 0.67
N ILE A 420 1.72 -17.85 -0.47
CA ILE A 420 3.02 -18.39 -0.92
C ILE A 420 3.82 -17.25 -1.56
N PRO A 421 5.04 -16.95 -1.10
CA PRO A 421 5.90 -15.94 -1.69
C PRO A 421 6.50 -16.44 -3.02
N ILE A 422 5.76 -16.23 -4.12
CA ILE A 422 6.14 -16.63 -5.47
C ILE A 422 7.06 -15.59 -6.14
N GLU A 423 7.77 -16.01 -7.19
CA GLU A 423 8.58 -15.11 -8.02
C GLU A 423 7.76 -14.02 -8.71
N LEU A 424 8.38 -12.85 -8.96
CA LEU A 424 7.74 -11.79 -9.75
C LEU A 424 7.45 -12.23 -11.18
N ALA A 425 8.29 -13.10 -11.75
CA ALA A 425 8.05 -13.71 -13.05
C ALA A 425 6.78 -14.57 -13.05
N ASP A 426 6.51 -15.33 -11.97
CA ASP A 426 5.32 -16.16 -11.84
C ASP A 426 4.06 -15.27 -11.69
N LYS A 427 4.15 -14.16 -10.96
CA LYS A 427 3.06 -13.16 -10.88
C LYS A 427 2.70 -12.60 -12.24
N LEU A 428 3.71 -12.26 -13.05
CA LEU A 428 3.51 -11.79 -14.42
C LEU A 428 2.91 -12.91 -15.29
N ALA A 429 3.43 -14.13 -15.22
CA ALA A 429 2.93 -15.27 -16.00
C ALA A 429 1.46 -15.60 -15.68
N ILE A 430 1.05 -15.55 -14.40
CA ILE A 430 -0.34 -15.74 -14.00
C ILE A 430 -1.23 -14.65 -14.62
N PHE A 431 -0.78 -13.39 -14.60
CA PHE A 431 -1.50 -12.29 -15.21
C PHE A 431 -1.61 -12.46 -16.73
N GLU A 432 -0.51 -12.76 -17.43
CA GLU A 432 -0.48 -12.93 -18.89
C GLU A 432 -1.34 -14.10 -19.38
N ALA A 433 -1.42 -15.18 -18.59
CA ALA A 433 -2.31 -16.30 -18.87
C ALA A 433 -3.79 -15.96 -18.68
N LEU A 434 -4.10 -15.08 -17.72
CA LEU A 434 -5.47 -14.65 -17.44
C LEU A 434 -5.94 -13.53 -18.36
N ALA A 435 -5.09 -12.56 -18.69
CA ALA A 435 -5.45 -11.32 -19.40
C ALA A 435 -6.27 -11.52 -20.68
N PRO A 436 -5.96 -12.50 -21.57
CA PRO A 436 -6.78 -12.75 -22.78
C PRO A 436 -8.21 -13.24 -22.49
N GLN A 437 -8.48 -13.72 -21.28
CA GLN A 437 -9.77 -14.25 -20.87
C GLN A 437 -10.63 -13.18 -20.17
N ILE A 438 -10.03 -12.05 -19.78
CA ILE A 438 -10.73 -10.97 -19.07
C ILE A 438 -11.57 -10.18 -20.09
N THR A 439 -12.87 -10.14 -19.84
CA THR A 439 -13.83 -9.37 -20.63
C THR A 439 -14.52 -8.32 -19.76
N PRO A 440 -15.09 -7.26 -20.36
CA PRO A 440 -15.90 -6.29 -19.60
C PRO A 440 -17.03 -6.96 -18.81
N ALA A 441 -17.65 -8.00 -19.38
CA ALA A 441 -18.68 -8.77 -18.70
C ALA A 441 -18.17 -9.51 -17.47
N LEU A 442 -16.95 -10.07 -17.51
CA LEU A 442 -16.34 -10.73 -16.37
C LEU A 442 -16.06 -9.72 -15.23
N ILE A 443 -15.57 -8.53 -15.54
CA ILE A 443 -15.36 -7.46 -14.54
C ILE A 443 -16.69 -7.01 -13.93
N GLN A 444 -17.75 -6.85 -14.75
CA GLN A 444 -19.08 -6.51 -14.25
C GLN A 444 -19.64 -7.63 -13.36
N GLN A 445 -19.46 -8.89 -13.74
CA GLN A 445 -19.83 -10.04 -12.92
C GLN A 445 -19.07 -10.04 -11.59
N THR A 446 -17.75 -9.79 -11.60
CA THR A 446 -16.94 -9.67 -10.38
C THR A 446 -17.49 -8.58 -9.46
N LEU A 447 -17.86 -7.41 -10.01
CA LEU A 447 -18.50 -6.37 -9.22
C LEU A 447 -19.83 -6.83 -8.61
N ALA A 448 -20.69 -7.48 -9.40
CA ALA A 448 -21.99 -7.97 -8.93
C ALA A 448 -21.86 -9.05 -7.84
N GLU A 449 -20.83 -9.91 -7.93
CA GLU A 449 -20.53 -10.93 -6.90
C GLU A 449 -20.01 -10.30 -5.60
N LEU A 450 -19.27 -9.19 -5.70
CA LEU A 450 -18.73 -8.48 -4.54
C LEU A 450 -19.70 -7.46 -3.95
N TRP A 451 -20.61 -6.90 -4.75
CA TRP A 451 -21.60 -5.94 -4.29
C TRP A 451 -22.89 -6.64 -3.83
N GLN A 452 -22.83 -7.29 -2.67
CA GLN A 452 -23.96 -8.02 -2.12
C GLN A 452 -24.74 -7.18 -1.10
N GLY A 453 -26.07 -7.17 -1.25
CA GLY A 453 -26.97 -6.45 -0.33
C GLY A 453 -27.07 -4.96 -0.60
N GLN A 454 -27.39 -4.22 0.43
CA GLN A 454 -27.57 -2.77 0.37
C GLN A 454 -26.37 -2.05 1.00
N PRO A 455 -26.01 -0.86 0.52
CA PRO A 455 -24.81 -0.17 0.98
C PRO A 455 -24.95 0.40 2.39
N GLY A 456 -23.81 0.52 3.04
CA GLY A 456 -23.57 1.47 4.11
C GLY A 456 -23.12 2.80 3.55
N ILE A 457 -23.55 3.89 4.15
CA ILE A 457 -23.17 5.27 3.83
C ILE A 457 -22.60 5.88 5.10
N TYR A 458 -21.37 6.34 5.05
CA TYR A 458 -20.72 6.90 6.22
C TYR A 458 -20.20 8.32 5.94
N LEU A 459 -20.48 9.25 6.86
CA LEU A 459 -20.00 10.62 6.78
C LEU A 459 -19.08 10.92 7.97
N SER A 460 -17.87 11.37 7.69
CA SER A 460 -17.07 12.08 8.69
C SER A 460 -16.98 13.55 8.31
N ALA A 461 -17.17 14.47 9.28
CA ALA A 461 -17.13 15.90 9.02
C ALA A 461 -16.84 16.70 10.30
N ALA A 462 -16.53 17.99 10.13
CA ALA A 462 -16.34 18.90 11.26
C ALA A 462 -17.63 19.10 12.06
N LYS A 463 -18.76 19.15 11.39
CA LYS A 463 -20.10 19.29 11.98
C LYS A 463 -21.17 18.79 11.00
N GLY A 464 -22.38 18.59 11.50
CA GLY A 464 -23.53 18.22 10.67
C GLY A 464 -24.86 18.39 11.40
N PRO A 465 -25.98 18.18 10.69
CA PRO A 465 -27.31 18.27 11.27
C PRO A 465 -27.58 17.07 12.21
N ALA A 466 -28.47 17.26 13.16
CA ALA A 466 -28.84 16.22 14.13
C ALA A 466 -29.55 15.01 13.51
N ASP A 467 -30.16 15.17 12.34
CA ASP A 467 -30.86 14.13 11.58
C ASP A 467 -30.06 13.67 10.34
N VAL A 468 -28.73 13.76 10.39
CA VAL A 468 -27.84 13.52 9.25
C VAL A 468 -28.03 12.13 8.62
N GLU A 469 -28.21 11.07 9.42
CA GLU A 469 -28.45 9.72 8.91
C GLU A 469 -29.69 9.68 7.99
N THR A 470 -30.77 10.34 8.40
CA THR A 470 -31.99 10.46 7.58
C THR A 470 -31.72 11.25 6.31
N GLN A 471 -30.89 12.30 6.38
CA GLN A 471 -30.55 13.11 5.21
C GLN A 471 -29.63 12.36 4.25
N LEU A 472 -28.68 11.58 4.75
CA LEU A 472 -27.81 10.69 3.94
C LEU A 472 -28.65 9.66 3.18
N LEU A 473 -29.55 8.97 3.86
CA LEU A 473 -30.47 8.02 3.23
C LEU A 473 -31.36 8.70 2.19
N ARG A 474 -31.87 9.89 2.47
CA ARG A 474 -32.66 10.66 1.51
C ARG A 474 -31.87 11.08 0.28
N ALA A 475 -30.61 11.52 0.45
CA ALA A 475 -29.74 11.85 -0.66
C ALA A 475 -29.48 10.61 -1.56
N TYR A 476 -29.25 9.47 -0.94
CA TYR A 476 -29.11 8.19 -1.64
C TYR A 476 -30.39 7.82 -2.42
N GLU A 477 -31.56 7.85 -1.79
CA GLU A 477 -32.85 7.54 -2.41
C GLU A 477 -33.16 8.51 -3.57
N GLN A 478 -32.89 9.80 -3.39
CA GLN A 478 -33.08 10.80 -4.45
C GLN A 478 -32.14 10.55 -5.64
N SER A 479 -30.90 10.15 -5.39
CA SER A 479 -29.96 9.76 -6.44
C SER A 479 -30.48 8.57 -7.25
N GLN A 480 -31.06 7.57 -6.59
CA GLN A 480 -31.60 6.39 -7.27
C GLN A 480 -32.74 6.71 -8.25
N LEU A 481 -33.44 7.80 -8.05
CA LEU A 481 -34.51 8.27 -8.95
C LEU A 481 -33.95 8.95 -10.21
N GLN A 482 -32.68 9.35 -10.23
CA GLN A 482 -32.06 9.98 -11.37
C GLN A 482 -31.59 8.92 -12.38
N PRO A 483 -31.81 9.11 -13.67
CA PRO A 483 -31.30 8.18 -14.69
C PRO A 483 -29.76 8.26 -14.74
N VAL A 484 -29.11 7.12 -14.93
CA VAL A 484 -27.69 7.05 -15.27
C VAL A 484 -27.54 6.59 -16.73
N ALA A 485 -26.53 7.12 -17.41
CA ALA A 485 -26.17 6.73 -18.76
C ALA A 485 -24.94 5.80 -18.74
N PRO A 486 -24.68 5.00 -19.78
CA PRO A 486 -23.41 4.28 -19.90
C PRO A 486 -22.22 5.23 -19.79
N TYR A 487 -21.16 4.80 -19.13
CA TYR A 487 -19.94 5.59 -19.05
C TYR A 487 -19.31 5.74 -20.44
N THR A 488 -18.97 6.97 -20.78
CA THR A 488 -18.26 7.29 -22.02
C THR A 488 -16.90 7.83 -21.66
N SER A 489 -15.85 7.03 -21.90
CA SER A 489 -14.49 7.57 -21.82
C SER A 489 -14.27 8.56 -22.96
N THR A 490 -13.63 9.68 -22.69
CA THR A 490 -13.08 10.51 -23.75
C THR A 490 -11.96 9.71 -24.42
N LYS A 491 -12.15 9.34 -25.70
CA LYS A 491 -11.09 8.61 -26.43
C LYS A 491 -9.79 9.37 -26.34
N ALA A 492 -8.74 8.68 -25.90
CA ALA A 492 -7.39 9.19 -25.96
C ALA A 492 -7.03 9.51 -27.41
N SER A 493 -6.78 10.78 -27.70
CA SER A 493 -6.19 11.19 -28.99
C SER A 493 -4.70 10.82 -28.98
N GLU A 494 -4.08 10.73 -30.14
CA GLU A 494 -2.62 10.61 -30.22
C GLU A 494 -1.97 11.84 -29.57
N PHE A 495 -0.77 11.66 -29.00
CA PHE A 495 0.00 12.76 -28.40
C PHE A 495 0.31 13.80 -29.47
N ALA A 496 -0.20 15.01 -29.32
CA ALA A 496 -0.19 16.04 -30.34
C ALA A 496 1.20 16.70 -30.55
N TYR A 497 2.09 16.59 -29.57
CA TYR A 497 3.37 17.29 -29.57
C TYR A 497 4.50 16.37 -30.04
N GLN A 498 4.75 16.34 -31.34
CA GLN A 498 5.78 15.48 -31.97
C GLN A 498 6.96 16.26 -32.54
N SER A 499 6.88 17.61 -32.64
CA SER A 499 7.91 18.47 -33.18
C SER A 499 8.10 19.70 -32.29
N PHE A 500 9.35 20.02 -31.99
CA PHE A 500 9.76 21.15 -31.12
C PHE A 500 10.71 22.12 -31.83
N GLY A 501 10.68 22.16 -33.15
CA GLY A 501 11.51 23.01 -34.00
C GLY A 501 12.78 22.35 -34.52
N GLU A 502 13.73 23.15 -34.96
CA GLU A 502 14.99 22.68 -35.54
C GLU A 502 15.91 22.08 -34.47
N PRO A 503 16.64 20.99 -34.77
CA PRO A 503 17.58 20.39 -33.84
C PRO A 503 18.62 21.34 -33.32
N GLY A 504 18.87 21.29 -32.00
CA GLY A 504 19.90 22.13 -31.36
C GLY A 504 21.31 21.76 -31.84
N LYS A 505 22.17 22.79 -32.04
CA LYS A 505 23.57 22.60 -32.43
C LYS A 505 24.44 22.38 -31.19
N ILE A 506 25.20 21.27 -31.15
CA ILE A 506 26.21 21.03 -30.13
C ILE A 506 27.44 21.90 -30.42
N VAL A 507 27.88 22.65 -29.42
CA VAL A 507 29.06 23.56 -29.51
C VAL A 507 30.23 23.10 -28.64
N ALA A 508 29.99 22.21 -27.67
CA ALA A 508 31.06 21.56 -26.89
C ALA A 508 30.63 20.14 -26.49
N ASP A 509 31.60 19.23 -26.44
CA ASP A 509 31.45 17.82 -26.06
C ASP A 509 32.66 17.44 -25.20
N ASN A 510 32.48 17.32 -23.92
CA ASN A 510 33.51 17.01 -22.94
C ASN A 510 33.17 15.73 -22.20
N ARG A 511 34.17 14.96 -21.80
CA ARG A 511 34.02 13.81 -20.93
C ARG A 511 34.88 13.98 -19.70
N ASP A 512 34.25 13.90 -18.55
CA ASP A 512 34.94 13.89 -17.25
C ASP A 512 35.59 12.51 -17.04
N PRO A 513 36.92 12.45 -16.90
CA PRO A 513 37.61 11.19 -16.75
C PRO A 513 37.34 10.50 -15.41
N ASP A 514 37.06 11.26 -14.34
CA ASP A 514 36.89 10.71 -12.99
C ASP A 514 35.48 10.13 -12.80
N THR A 515 34.47 10.80 -13.30
CA THR A 515 33.07 10.39 -13.17
C THR A 515 32.53 9.63 -14.38
N GLY A 516 33.23 9.72 -15.53
CA GLY A 516 32.77 9.15 -16.80
C GLY A 516 31.58 9.90 -17.44
N ILE A 517 31.16 11.03 -16.86
CA ILE A 517 30.04 11.84 -17.36
C ILE A 517 30.45 12.51 -18.67
N ARG A 518 29.63 12.32 -19.72
CA ARG A 518 29.74 13.08 -20.97
C ARG A 518 28.84 14.30 -20.88
N GLN A 519 29.42 15.48 -21.03
CA GLN A 519 28.74 16.76 -20.98
C GLN A 519 28.68 17.39 -22.37
N LEU A 520 27.49 17.60 -22.88
CA LEU A 520 27.21 18.27 -24.14
C LEU A 520 26.66 19.66 -23.86
N ARG A 521 27.24 20.69 -24.53
CA ARG A 521 26.69 22.05 -24.50
C ARG A 521 26.08 22.38 -25.84
N PHE A 522 24.85 22.83 -25.81
CA PHE A 522 24.15 23.33 -27.00
C PHE A 522 24.31 24.82 -27.19
N ALA A 523 24.15 25.29 -28.44
CA ALA A 523 24.32 26.69 -28.81
C ALA A 523 23.35 27.64 -28.07
N ASN A 524 22.20 27.16 -27.63
CA ASN A 524 21.23 27.89 -26.82
C ASN A 524 21.58 27.93 -25.31
N GLY A 525 22.70 27.34 -24.91
CA GLY A 525 23.17 27.32 -23.53
C GLY A 525 22.73 26.07 -22.72
N THR A 526 21.87 25.22 -23.26
CA THR A 526 21.45 23.98 -22.59
C THR A 526 22.66 23.06 -22.37
N LEU A 527 22.76 22.47 -21.18
CA LEU A 527 23.74 21.44 -20.83
C LEU A 527 23.02 20.10 -20.75
N LEU A 528 23.58 19.07 -21.39
CA LEU A 528 23.13 17.69 -21.26
C LEU A 528 24.25 16.84 -20.67
N ASN A 529 24.04 16.30 -19.50
CA ASN A 529 24.95 15.37 -18.85
C ASN A 529 24.44 13.94 -19.08
N LEU A 530 25.31 13.07 -19.61
CA LEU A 530 25.02 11.67 -19.89
C LEU A 530 25.95 10.78 -19.05
N LYS A 531 25.36 9.91 -18.24
CA LYS A 531 26.10 8.90 -17.46
C LYS A 531 25.51 7.51 -17.68
N PRO A 532 26.13 6.65 -18.49
CA PRO A 532 25.79 5.24 -18.55
C PRO A 532 26.14 4.57 -17.22
N THR A 533 25.22 3.75 -16.71
CA THR A 533 25.42 2.93 -15.50
C THR A 533 24.89 1.52 -15.74
N GLU A 534 25.35 0.55 -14.94
CA GLU A 534 24.90 -0.85 -14.99
C GLU A 534 24.07 -1.23 -13.76
N PHE A 535 23.58 -0.24 -13.00
CA PHE A 535 22.82 -0.48 -11.77
C PHE A 535 21.47 -1.12 -12.03
N GLU A 536 20.81 -0.69 -13.12
CA GLU A 536 19.49 -1.17 -13.51
C GLU A 536 19.44 -1.49 -15.01
N GLN A 537 18.72 -2.54 -15.37
CA GLN A 537 18.51 -2.88 -16.77
C GLN A 537 17.31 -2.09 -17.32
N SER A 538 17.48 -1.50 -18.49
CA SER A 538 16.42 -0.82 -19.24
C SER A 538 15.80 0.41 -18.57
N ASN A 539 16.36 0.94 -17.50
CA ASN A 539 15.90 2.15 -16.85
C ASN A 539 16.75 3.36 -17.28
N VAL A 540 16.10 4.46 -17.63
CA VAL A 540 16.71 5.75 -17.93
C VAL A 540 16.14 6.81 -17.01
N ALA A 541 16.92 7.26 -16.04
CA ALA A 541 16.55 8.41 -15.22
C ALA A 541 16.79 9.71 -15.99
N VAL A 542 15.75 10.52 -16.13
CA VAL A 542 15.81 11.84 -16.80
C VAL A 542 15.60 12.92 -15.74
N SER A 543 16.65 13.67 -15.44
CA SER A 543 16.60 14.81 -14.53
C SER A 543 16.53 16.11 -15.32
N LEU A 544 15.53 16.93 -15.07
CA LEU A 544 15.39 18.28 -15.61
C LEU A 544 15.71 19.29 -14.52
N SER A 545 16.55 20.28 -14.84
CA SER A 545 16.86 21.40 -13.95
C SER A 545 16.86 22.70 -14.73
N LEU A 546 16.11 23.70 -14.28
CA LEU A 546 15.92 24.97 -14.94
C LEU A 546 16.03 26.12 -13.94
N GLY A 547 16.79 27.13 -14.31
CA GLY A 547 16.84 28.42 -13.61
C GLY A 547 17.39 28.34 -12.18
N PHE A 548 16.88 29.19 -11.32
CA PHE A 548 17.34 29.40 -9.94
C PHE A 548 16.20 29.21 -8.90
N GLY A 549 15.12 28.55 -9.27
CA GLY A 549 13.97 28.35 -8.39
C GLY A 549 13.23 29.63 -8.05
N ASP A 550 12.69 29.70 -6.84
CA ASP A 550 11.90 30.84 -6.36
C ASP A 550 12.76 31.96 -5.69
N LEU A 551 14.05 31.69 -5.43
CA LEU A 551 14.96 32.65 -4.76
C LEU A 551 15.02 34.03 -5.40
N PRO A 552 15.05 34.19 -6.76
CA PRO A 552 15.15 35.51 -7.39
C PRO A 552 13.84 36.30 -7.42
N PHE A 553 12.72 35.63 -7.12
CA PHE A 553 11.40 36.26 -7.22
C PHE A 553 10.99 36.91 -5.90
N PRO A 554 10.25 38.06 -5.93
CA PRO A 554 9.64 38.59 -4.72
C PRO A 554 8.80 37.47 -4.06
N ARG A 555 8.98 37.27 -2.77
CA ARG A 555 8.17 36.29 -2.03
C ARG A 555 6.68 36.61 -2.19
N GLN A 556 6.04 35.87 -3.08
CA GLN A 556 4.59 35.74 -3.11
C GLN A 556 4.26 34.44 -2.39
N GLU A 557 3.78 34.57 -1.17
CA GLU A 557 3.40 33.42 -0.37
C GLU A 557 2.41 32.52 -1.14
N GLY A 558 2.70 31.22 -1.19
CA GLY A 558 1.85 30.21 -1.84
C GLY A 558 2.04 30.06 -3.36
N LEU A 559 2.83 30.88 -4.04
CA LEU A 559 3.01 30.73 -5.50
C LEU A 559 3.72 29.42 -5.87
N GLY A 560 4.76 29.03 -5.11
CA GLY A 560 5.46 27.75 -5.29
C GLY A 560 4.53 26.56 -5.03
N THR A 561 3.71 26.64 -3.98
CA THR A 561 2.72 25.63 -3.66
C THR A 561 1.66 25.50 -4.76
N LEU A 562 1.14 26.63 -5.26
CA LEU A 562 0.23 26.65 -6.41
C LEU A 562 0.85 25.99 -7.64
N PHE A 563 2.10 26.34 -7.96
CA PHE A 563 2.80 25.74 -9.10
C PHE A 563 2.92 24.23 -8.93
N ASN A 564 3.43 23.76 -7.79
CA ASN A 564 3.63 22.33 -7.52
C ASN A 564 2.33 21.52 -7.54
N SER A 565 1.22 22.12 -7.13
CA SER A 565 -0.08 21.44 -7.07
C SER A 565 -0.88 21.52 -8.36
N ALA A 566 -0.81 22.64 -9.11
CA ALA A 566 -1.72 22.89 -10.22
C ALA A 566 -1.07 22.81 -11.60
N PHE A 567 0.24 22.98 -11.73
CA PHE A 567 0.91 23.07 -13.02
C PHE A 567 0.71 21.81 -13.88
N LEU A 568 1.05 20.64 -13.35
CA LEU A 568 0.91 19.38 -14.07
C LEU A 568 -0.57 19.00 -14.28
N LEU A 569 -1.41 19.24 -13.26
CA LEU A 569 -2.85 18.97 -13.34
C LEU A 569 -3.56 19.82 -14.39
N GLY A 570 -3.00 21.00 -14.72
CA GLY A 570 -3.47 21.82 -15.83
C GLY A 570 -3.28 21.16 -17.19
N GLY A 571 -2.47 20.11 -17.29
CA GLY A 571 -2.16 19.41 -18.52
C GLY A 571 -1.43 20.28 -19.55
N LEU A 572 -1.64 19.97 -20.81
CA LEU A 572 -1.09 20.72 -21.96
C LEU A 572 -2.22 21.46 -22.69
N GLU A 573 -1.92 22.45 -23.51
CA GLU A 573 -2.93 23.18 -24.28
C GLU A 573 -3.91 22.24 -25.03
N GLN A 574 -3.38 21.18 -25.68
CA GLN A 574 -4.19 20.26 -26.46
C GLN A 574 -4.65 19.00 -25.70
N HIS A 575 -4.11 18.74 -24.53
CA HIS A 575 -4.44 17.55 -23.73
C HIS A 575 -4.70 17.92 -22.27
N SER A 576 -5.84 17.48 -21.73
CA SER A 576 -6.03 17.50 -20.28
C SER A 576 -5.08 16.50 -19.59
N TRP A 577 -4.89 16.65 -18.27
CA TRP A 577 -4.14 15.68 -17.49
C TRP A 577 -4.68 14.25 -17.64
N GLN A 578 -6.01 14.10 -17.63
CA GLN A 578 -6.65 12.81 -17.83
C GLN A 578 -6.35 12.23 -19.22
N GLN A 579 -6.42 13.04 -20.27
CA GLN A 579 -6.08 12.60 -21.64
C GLN A 579 -4.61 12.16 -21.74
N LEU A 580 -3.69 12.84 -21.04
CA LEU A 580 -2.28 12.43 -21.00
C LEU A 580 -2.12 11.08 -20.28
N ALA A 581 -2.82 10.85 -19.17
CA ALA A 581 -2.83 9.57 -18.49
C ALA A 581 -3.36 8.44 -19.39
N ASP A 582 -4.38 8.72 -20.19
CA ASP A 582 -4.94 7.76 -21.15
C ASP A 582 -3.97 7.48 -22.34
N ILE A 583 -3.36 8.53 -22.90
CA ILE A 583 -2.39 8.44 -24.00
C ILE A 583 -1.19 7.59 -23.61
N PHE A 584 -0.66 7.81 -22.42
CA PHE A 584 0.55 7.14 -21.94
C PHE A 584 0.29 5.92 -21.06
N ALA A 585 -0.96 5.46 -20.98
CA ALA A 585 -1.29 4.25 -20.22
C ALA A 585 -0.47 3.04 -20.70
N GLY A 586 0.21 2.39 -19.77
CA GLY A 586 1.09 1.25 -20.06
C GLY A 586 2.47 1.60 -20.63
N GLN A 587 2.86 2.88 -20.61
CA GLN A 587 4.20 3.36 -21.00
C GLN A 587 4.96 3.94 -19.79
N ASP A 588 6.30 3.94 -19.86
CA ASP A 588 7.18 4.58 -18.86
C ASP A 588 7.34 6.07 -19.20
N ILE A 589 6.22 6.78 -19.23
CA ILE A 589 6.19 8.19 -19.58
C ILE A 589 5.40 8.94 -18.52
N SER A 590 6.06 9.90 -17.90
CA SER A 590 5.44 10.72 -16.84
C SER A 590 5.98 12.15 -16.87
N ALA A 591 5.21 13.09 -16.34
CA ALA A 591 5.66 14.44 -16.11
C ALA A 591 5.95 14.63 -14.60
N ASN A 592 7.11 15.22 -14.31
CA ASN A 592 7.48 15.66 -12.98
C ASN A 592 8.25 16.98 -13.10
N ILE A 593 7.55 18.10 -12.92
CA ILE A 593 8.11 19.43 -12.96
C ILE A 593 7.54 20.19 -11.77
N GLY A 594 8.39 20.48 -10.81
CA GLY A 594 8.09 21.26 -9.62
C GLY A 594 9.02 22.45 -9.47
N VAL A 595 8.77 23.31 -8.50
CA VAL A 595 9.65 24.40 -8.09
C VAL A 595 10.16 24.15 -6.68
N SER A 596 11.46 24.38 -6.49
CA SER A 596 12.15 24.44 -5.21
C SER A 596 12.81 25.81 -5.03
N THR A 597 13.47 26.01 -3.90
CA THR A 597 14.28 27.23 -3.68
C THR A 597 15.43 27.38 -4.69
N GLU A 598 15.94 26.27 -5.22
CA GLU A 598 17.15 26.25 -6.06
C GLU A 598 16.86 26.12 -7.56
N GLY A 599 15.69 25.62 -7.97
CA GLY A 599 15.40 25.39 -9.38
C GLY A 599 13.98 24.93 -9.66
N PHE A 600 13.62 24.99 -10.94
CA PHE A 600 12.47 24.30 -11.48
C PHE A 600 12.92 22.97 -12.09
N GLY A 601 12.18 21.90 -11.91
CA GLY A 601 12.46 20.62 -12.54
C GLY A 601 11.98 19.43 -11.74
N GLY A 602 12.54 18.28 -12.04
CA GLY A 602 12.21 17.01 -11.40
C GLY A 602 12.93 15.85 -12.06
N VAL A 603 12.74 14.66 -11.50
CA VAL A 603 13.29 13.42 -12.03
C VAL A 603 12.14 12.54 -12.50
N THR A 604 12.25 12.02 -13.70
CA THR A 604 11.35 11.01 -14.25
C THR A 604 12.14 9.78 -14.66
N HIS A 605 11.47 8.66 -14.76
CA HIS A 605 12.05 7.39 -15.21
C HIS A 605 11.36 6.96 -16.50
N THR A 606 12.13 6.37 -17.40
CA THR A 606 11.66 5.84 -18.67
C THR A 606 12.59 4.72 -19.13
N ASN A 607 12.37 4.19 -20.31
CA ASN A 607 13.25 3.23 -20.96
C ASN A 607 13.81 3.77 -22.28
N ALA A 608 14.79 3.08 -22.86
CA ALA A 608 15.45 3.53 -24.08
C ALA A 608 14.49 3.68 -25.29
N ALA A 609 13.45 2.86 -25.38
CA ALA A 609 12.48 2.90 -26.49
C ALA A 609 11.54 4.13 -26.38
N GLU A 610 11.20 4.52 -25.16
CA GLU A 610 10.24 5.58 -24.86
C GLU A 610 10.92 6.93 -24.54
N LEU A 611 12.24 6.96 -24.41
CA LEU A 611 13.01 8.16 -24.04
C LEU A 611 12.69 9.39 -24.91
N ARG A 612 12.51 9.20 -26.23
CA ARG A 612 12.15 10.30 -27.12
C ARG A 612 10.80 10.92 -26.75
N THR A 613 9.80 10.08 -26.49
CA THR A 613 8.45 10.52 -26.11
C THR A 613 8.46 11.17 -24.73
N GLN A 614 9.23 10.60 -23.79
CA GLN A 614 9.43 11.17 -22.44
C GLN A 614 10.01 12.59 -22.52
N LEU A 615 11.06 12.82 -23.33
CA LEU A 615 11.63 14.13 -23.56
C LEU A 615 10.64 15.07 -24.27
N GLY A 616 9.84 14.54 -25.19
CA GLY A 616 8.76 15.25 -25.86
C GLY A 616 7.70 15.76 -24.89
N LEU A 617 7.28 14.91 -23.94
CA LEU A 617 6.31 15.31 -22.89
C LEU A 617 6.86 16.45 -22.02
N GLN A 618 8.11 16.33 -21.55
CA GLN A 618 8.75 17.38 -20.77
C GLN A 618 8.85 18.70 -21.57
N ALA A 619 9.28 18.62 -22.84
CA ALA A 619 9.34 19.78 -23.71
C ALA A 619 7.97 20.43 -23.94
N ALA A 620 6.90 19.62 -24.08
CA ALA A 620 5.53 20.11 -24.22
C ALA A 620 5.08 20.88 -22.97
N PHE A 621 5.36 20.37 -21.76
CA PHE A 621 5.05 21.10 -20.53
C PHE A 621 5.82 22.43 -20.41
N LEU A 622 7.04 22.51 -20.94
CA LEU A 622 7.83 23.75 -20.94
C LEU A 622 7.36 24.77 -21.98
N THR A 623 6.72 24.34 -23.06
CA THR A 623 6.39 25.21 -24.21
C THR A 623 4.91 25.47 -24.39
N ALA A 624 4.06 24.55 -23.95
CA ALA A 624 2.62 24.57 -24.16
C ALA A 624 1.82 24.04 -22.95
N PRO A 625 2.08 24.55 -21.73
CA PRO A 625 1.30 24.16 -20.55
C PRO A 625 -0.15 24.62 -20.66
N GLY A 626 -1.07 23.80 -20.21
CA GLY A 626 -2.52 24.02 -20.42
C GLY A 626 -3.13 25.08 -19.51
N TRP A 627 -2.59 25.28 -18.29
CA TRP A 627 -3.10 26.25 -17.30
C TRP A 627 -4.63 26.24 -17.13
N ARG A 628 -5.24 25.04 -17.11
CA ARG A 628 -6.68 24.92 -17.03
C ARG A 628 -7.24 25.41 -15.70
N GLN A 629 -8.37 26.08 -15.77
CA GLN A 629 -9.04 26.67 -14.61
C GLN A 629 -9.46 25.61 -13.58
N GLU A 630 -9.78 24.39 -14.03
CA GLU A 630 -10.17 23.26 -13.20
C GLU A 630 -9.05 22.87 -12.21
N ALA A 631 -7.80 22.85 -12.66
CA ALA A 631 -6.66 22.57 -11.79
C ALA A 631 -6.45 23.66 -10.72
N ILE A 632 -6.66 24.93 -11.08
CA ILE A 632 -6.59 26.06 -10.13
C ILE A 632 -7.75 25.99 -9.14
N THR A 633 -8.93 25.61 -9.59
CA THR A 633 -10.11 25.42 -8.72
C THR A 633 -9.88 24.31 -7.72
N LEU A 634 -9.38 23.15 -8.18
CA LEU A 634 -9.02 22.03 -7.31
C LEU A 634 -7.96 22.44 -6.27
N PHE A 635 -6.92 23.15 -6.68
CA PHE A 635 -5.91 23.67 -5.75
C PHE A 635 -6.54 24.58 -4.67
N ARG A 636 -7.42 25.53 -5.07
CA ARG A 636 -8.10 26.40 -4.11
C ARG A 636 -8.96 25.64 -3.11
N GLN A 637 -9.61 24.57 -3.55
CA GLN A 637 -10.39 23.68 -2.70
C GLN A 637 -9.51 22.94 -1.70
N GLN A 638 -8.38 22.38 -2.16
CA GLN A 638 -7.40 21.70 -1.31
C GLN A 638 -6.81 22.66 -0.26
N VAL A 639 -6.36 23.85 -0.67
CA VAL A 639 -5.83 24.87 0.27
C VAL A 639 -6.90 25.29 1.29
N LYS A 640 -8.15 25.42 0.87
CA LYS A 640 -9.25 25.76 1.80
C LYS A 640 -9.46 24.66 2.82
N ALA A 641 -9.50 23.40 2.40
CA ALA A 641 -9.61 22.24 3.27
C ALA A 641 -8.44 22.16 4.25
N GLU A 642 -7.21 22.29 3.75
CA GLU A 642 -5.98 22.29 4.56
C GLU A 642 -5.95 23.47 5.55
N SER A 643 -6.38 24.67 5.15
CA SER A 643 -6.45 25.84 6.03
C SER A 643 -7.47 25.64 7.17
N GLN A 644 -8.56 24.92 6.93
CA GLN A 644 -9.52 24.56 7.95
C GLN A 644 -8.92 23.56 8.94
N SER A 645 -8.15 22.56 8.45
CA SER A 645 -7.47 21.59 9.30
C SER A 645 -6.31 22.18 10.11
N ARG A 646 -5.60 23.20 9.59
CA ARG A 646 -4.50 23.88 10.31
C ARG A 646 -4.92 24.48 11.65
N ASN A 647 -6.12 25.02 11.72
CA ASN A 647 -6.64 25.62 12.96
C ASN A 647 -7.08 24.59 14.01
N THR A 648 -7.16 23.32 13.64
CA THR A 648 -7.70 22.24 14.47
C THR A 648 -6.72 21.12 14.75
N ASN A 649 -5.62 21.02 13.98
CA ASN A 649 -4.59 20.00 14.14
C ASN A 649 -3.24 20.64 14.52
N PRO A 650 -2.67 20.35 15.72
CA PRO A 650 -1.39 20.89 16.17
C PRO A 650 -0.23 20.61 15.20
N ASN A 651 -0.21 19.44 14.55
CA ASN A 651 0.83 19.09 13.59
C ASN A 651 0.75 19.95 12.30
N SER A 652 -0.45 20.27 11.85
CA SER A 652 -0.66 21.15 10.69
C SER A 652 -0.32 22.61 10.99
N ALA A 653 -0.40 23.04 12.26
CA ALA A 653 -0.03 24.39 12.68
C ALA A 653 1.50 24.61 12.71
N PHE A 654 2.30 23.53 12.73
CA PHE A 654 3.77 23.62 12.81
C PHE A 654 4.42 23.78 11.43
N TRP A 655 3.81 23.29 10.35
CA TRP A 655 4.28 23.37 8.94
C TRP A 655 3.54 24.47 8.18
#